data_97427568fbab56479b5f55986c8de00d
#
_entry.id   97427568fbab56479b5f55986c8de00d
#
_cell.length_a   1.000
_cell.length_b   1.000
_cell.length_c   1.000
_cell.angle_alpha   90.00
_cell.angle_beta   90.00
_cell.angle_gamma   90.00
#
_symmetry.space_group_name_H-M   'P 1'
#
loop_
_entity.id
_entity.type
_entity.pdbx_description
1 polymer ?
#
loop_
_entity_poly.entity_id
_entity_poly.type
_entity_poly.pdbx_seq_one_letter_code
_entity_poly.pdbx_strand_id
1 'polypeptide(L)'
;MKKAEKRIARDETEYFDYDFVVIGAGLSGMCAAIAAARRGVKTALIGDRPVLGGNASSEVGIDIDGAAYNSRWSVSVYARETGLIEEIKNRLYHFNRHDPEKGAAHDAALFDAVLAEKNIDLYLNTYADEVTCEGDRISSVGCVQLASERRLCFRAPLFADCTGDGSVGAKAGAKFRMGTEGYDEYKENLAPARPSSVTNGDTIMFHTVRMDTPQPYERPAFAYDVTKLSFFKGLGTNNRIFSKYTDGLYQGFWWVEFGGHLDTIRDNDEITWELRKIVYGLWDYIKNSGKFPEAANMKLTKVRPLAGKRESRRFIGDYVLNQNDVENKTPFADAAYIAGWPMDVHADYGVYDSRPATYWNFVPGMYNVPFRTLYSVNVENLFFAGRNTSCTRIANGSTRVMATCAAGGQAVGTGAYLCRKYGCTPRAVYREHIPELQKLLLRDDQTLMGYKEDYALENAVCTATSCKRTENADREELMPLDKSYVLALPVKERVDSLCIALKNEGDAAVLRWRVLEGDLPECYLPERIVREAETEIPAGADGWISLFPNVRPGKDGKVYLQFLPADGLSLYVSKESVTGIPTFICEEQEPSLRDRRRFAFTLSYKNICFSELQPACALFGAENVLSGYNRPYGMPNLWISDGKWGQELKISFSEKYVEEVHLVFNTELENDLISSQSAKVIRDYDLVLKGEREEVIPVRGNYGRVNRFAVGRKLTGVAVRPSENYGGKNFEIYGVKIY
;
A
#
# COMPACT_ATOMS: atom_id res chain seq x y z
N MET A 1 12.50 -2.70 -30.13
CA MET A 1 11.74 -3.01 -31.36
C MET A 1 12.64 -3.76 -32.33
N LYS A 2 12.45 -5.06 -32.53
CA LYS A 2 13.10 -5.79 -33.63
C LYS A 2 12.44 -5.37 -34.94
N LYS A 3 13.22 -4.86 -35.90
CA LYS A 3 12.72 -4.60 -37.24
C LYS A 3 12.26 -5.93 -37.85
N ALA A 4 10.97 -6.02 -38.19
CA ALA A 4 10.46 -7.15 -38.95
C ALA A 4 11.01 -7.11 -40.37
N GLU A 5 11.84 -8.06 -40.74
CA GLU A 5 12.43 -8.15 -42.09
C GLU A 5 11.51 -8.85 -43.12
N LYS A 6 10.30 -9.26 -42.73
CA LYS A 6 9.31 -9.90 -43.62
C LYS A 6 7.95 -9.22 -43.49
N ARG A 7 7.35 -8.83 -44.60
CA ARG A 7 5.89 -8.58 -44.66
C ARG A 7 5.17 -9.91 -44.49
N ILE A 8 4.65 -10.14 -43.27
CA ILE A 8 3.78 -11.28 -43.02
C ILE A 8 2.42 -10.97 -43.63
N ALA A 9 1.79 -11.97 -44.29
CA ALA A 9 0.44 -11.82 -44.84
C ALA A 9 -0.52 -11.45 -43.68
N ARG A 10 -1.52 -10.56 -43.93
CA ARG A 10 -2.44 -10.03 -42.87
C ARG A 10 -3.16 -11.10 -42.07
N ASP A 11 -3.29 -12.32 -42.62
CA ASP A 11 -4.01 -13.44 -41.99
C ASP A 11 -3.07 -14.48 -41.31
N GLU A 12 -1.76 -14.22 -41.27
CA GLU A 12 -0.78 -15.17 -40.71
C GLU A 12 -0.55 -14.89 -39.23
N THR A 13 -0.77 -15.92 -38.40
CA THR A 13 -0.52 -15.83 -36.93
C THR A 13 0.96 -15.86 -36.65
N GLU A 14 1.47 -14.92 -35.87
CA GLU A 14 2.83 -14.86 -35.39
C GLU A 14 2.93 -15.57 -34.04
N TYR A 15 3.88 -16.52 -33.93
CA TYR A 15 4.07 -17.33 -32.72
C TYR A 15 5.27 -16.86 -31.91
N PHE A 16 5.09 -16.81 -30.59
CA PHE A 16 6.11 -16.38 -29.62
C PHE A 16 6.22 -17.39 -28.49
N ASP A 17 7.46 -17.73 -28.11
CA ASP A 17 7.76 -18.65 -27.03
C ASP A 17 8.42 -17.93 -25.84
N TYR A 18 7.83 -18.13 -24.65
CA TYR A 18 8.26 -17.55 -23.40
C TYR A 18 8.34 -18.61 -22.30
N ASP A 19 9.03 -18.30 -21.19
CA ASP A 19 8.97 -19.11 -19.96
C ASP A 19 7.68 -18.81 -19.19
N PHE A 20 7.22 -17.54 -19.26
CA PHE A 20 6.06 -17.05 -18.52
C PHE A 20 5.30 -15.98 -19.32
N VAL A 21 3.99 -16.12 -19.42
CA VAL A 21 3.11 -15.15 -20.09
C VAL A 21 2.16 -14.53 -19.07
N VAL A 22 2.26 -13.22 -18.89
CA VAL A 22 1.41 -12.41 -18.00
C VAL A 22 0.42 -11.63 -18.84
N ILE A 23 -0.87 -11.88 -18.65
CA ILE A 23 -1.95 -11.21 -19.38
C ILE A 23 -2.65 -10.23 -18.42
N GLY A 24 -2.63 -8.95 -18.78
CA GLY A 24 -3.09 -7.83 -17.98
C GLY A 24 -1.93 -6.97 -17.49
N ALA A 25 -1.77 -5.77 -18.08
CA ALA A 25 -0.68 -4.84 -17.77
C ALA A 25 -1.05 -3.80 -16.68
N GLY A 26 -1.95 -4.17 -15.76
CA GLY A 26 -2.19 -3.45 -14.51
C GLY A 26 -1.04 -3.63 -13.51
N LEU A 27 -1.10 -2.96 -12.35
CA LEU A 27 -0.02 -3.02 -11.35
C LEU A 27 0.31 -4.45 -10.91
N SER A 28 -0.68 -5.35 -10.81
CA SER A 28 -0.46 -6.75 -10.47
C SER A 28 0.37 -7.48 -11.54
N GLY A 29 0.01 -7.31 -12.82
CA GLY A 29 0.74 -7.91 -13.92
C GLY A 29 2.13 -7.32 -14.10
N MET A 30 2.28 -6.00 -13.92
CA MET A 30 3.59 -5.34 -13.91
C MET A 30 4.50 -5.95 -12.84
N CYS A 31 4.03 -6.05 -11.60
CA CYS A 31 4.81 -6.64 -10.50
C CYS A 31 5.11 -8.13 -10.71
N ALA A 32 4.18 -8.90 -11.30
CA ALA A 32 4.42 -10.30 -11.63
C ALA A 32 5.51 -10.46 -12.71
N ALA A 33 5.43 -9.66 -13.77
CA ALA A 33 6.42 -9.68 -14.85
C ALA A 33 7.81 -9.23 -14.36
N ILE A 34 7.90 -8.13 -13.62
CA ILE A 34 9.16 -7.60 -13.07
C ILE A 34 9.81 -8.61 -12.11
N ALA A 35 9.04 -9.19 -11.18
CA ALA A 35 9.57 -10.17 -10.22
C ALA A 35 10.15 -11.40 -10.91
N ALA A 36 9.48 -11.93 -11.95
CA ALA A 36 9.95 -13.05 -12.74
C ALA A 36 11.18 -12.68 -13.57
N ALA A 37 11.14 -11.54 -14.26
CA ALA A 37 12.19 -11.07 -15.18
C ALA A 37 13.52 -10.80 -14.47
N ARG A 38 13.49 -10.19 -13.28
CA ARG A 38 14.69 -9.95 -12.44
C ARG A 38 15.40 -11.22 -12.04
N ARG A 39 14.70 -12.36 -12.06
CA ARG A 39 15.25 -13.72 -11.79
C ARG A 39 15.58 -14.49 -13.06
N GLY A 40 15.64 -13.82 -14.22
CA GLY A 40 16.03 -14.40 -15.50
C GLY A 40 14.94 -15.20 -16.22
N VAL A 41 13.68 -15.08 -15.81
CA VAL A 41 12.54 -15.68 -16.50
C VAL A 41 12.19 -14.84 -17.72
N LYS A 42 12.22 -15.42 -18.93
CA LYS A 42 11.81 -14.74 -20.16
C LYS A 42 10.29 -14.56 -20.16
N THR A 43 9.84 -13.31 -20.03
CA THR A 43 8.45 -12.96 -19.72
C THR A 43 7.83 -12.12 -20.83
N ALA A 44 6.61 -12.48 -21.28
CA ALA A 44 5.75 -11.58 -22.04
C ALA A 44 4.77 -10.87 -21.08
N LEU A 45 4.67 -9.55 -21.17
CA LEU A 45 3.63 -8.76 -20.51
C LEU A 45 2.67 -8.22 -21.57
N ILE A 46 1.41 -8.66 -21.50
CA ILE A 46 0.38 -8.35 -22.49
C ILE A 46 -0.68 -7.44 -21.89
N GLY A 47 -0.95 -6.29 -22.53
CA GLY A 47 -1.98 -5.33 -22.14
C GLY A 47 -2.89 -4.99 -23.31
N ASP A 48 -4.20 -4.97 -23.06
CA ASP A 48 -5.24 -4.62 -24.03
C ASP A 48 -5.34 -3.11 -24.33
N ARG A 49 -4.58 -2.29 -23.58
CA ARG A 49 -4.61 -0.83 -23.65
C ARG A 49 -3.26 -0.26 -24.10
N PRO A 50 -3.23 1.02 -24.52
CA PRO A 50 -1.98 1.69 -24.93
C PRO A 50 -1.08 2.09 -23.75
N VAL A 51 -1.58 2.04 -22.50
CA VAL A 51 -0.87 2.47 -21.29
C VAL A 51 -0.83 1.36 -20.23
N LEU A 52 0.13 1.47 -19.31
CA LEU A 52 0.30 0.57 -18.17
C LEU A 52 -0.50 1.04 -16.94
N GLY A 53 -0.61 0.18 -15.93
CA GLY A 53 -1.16 0.53 -14.62
C GLY A 53 -2.61 0.12 -14.37
N GLY A 54 -3.37 -0.24 -15.40
CA GLY A 54 -4.79 -0.65 -15.25
C GLY A 54 -5.64 0.48 -14.65
N ASN A 55 -6.27 0.25 -13.49
CA ASN A 55 -7.07 1.28 -12.80
C ASN A 55 -6.23 2.50 -12.37
N ALA A 56 -4.92 2.35 -12.16
CA ALA A 56 -4.04 3.47 -11.86
C ALA A 56 -3.56 4.23 -13.09
N SER A 57 -3.86 3.77 -14.31
CA SER A 57 -3.44 4.40 -15.57
C SER A 57 -4.04 5.79 -15.78
N SER A 58 -3.47 6.54 -16.72
CA SER A 58 -4.03 7.82 -17.17
C SER A 58 -5.41 7.70 -17.82
N GLU A 59 -5.86 6.49 -18.20
CA GLU A 59 -7.19 6.26 -18.77
C GLU A 59 -8.29 6.11 -17.71
N VAL A 60 -7.97 5.60 -16.53
CA VAL A 60 -8.94 5.37 -15.43
C VAL A 60 -8.73 6.34 -14.29
N GLY A 61 -7.49 6.56 -13.87
CA GLY A 61 -7.08 7.65 -12.96
C GLY A 61 -7.35 7.42 -11.47
N ILE A 62 -7.51 6.18 -11.02
CA ILE A 62 -7.74 5.86 -9.60
C ILE A 62 -6.41 5.87 -8.83
N ASP A 63 -6.43 6.33 -7.58
CA ASP A 63 -5.27 6.34 -6.71
C ASP A 63 -4.84 4.92 -6.29
N ILE A 64 -3.54 4.76 -6.06
CA ILE A 64 -2.97 3.47 -5.66
C ILE A 64 -3.14 3.29 -4.15
N ASP A 65 -4.32 2.87 -3.76
CA ASP A 65 -4.64 2.55 -2.38
C ASP A 65 -4.08 1.18 -1.97
N GLY A 66 -3.86 1.03 -0.67
CA GLY A 66 -3.38 -0.18 -0.02
C GLY A 66 -3.52 -0.10 1.50
N ALA A 67 -2.79 -0.91 2.23
CA ALA A 67 -2.79 -0.88 3.70
C ALA A 67 -2.40 0.49 4.28
N ALA A 68 -1.65 1.31 3.53
CA ALA A 68 -1.25 2.67 3.92
C ALA A 68 -2.43 3.61 4.23
N TYR A 69 -3.58 3.43 3.61
CA TYR A 69 -4.76 4.23 3.91
C TYR A 69 -5.18 4.14 5.38
N ASN A 70 -4.94 3.01 6.03
CA ASN A 70 -5.24 2.84 7.44
C ASN A 70 -4.37 3.72 8.36
N SER A 71 -3.23 4.22 7.90
CA SER A 71 -2.39 5.12 8.69
C SER A 71 -3.09 6.45 8.98
N ARG A 72 -3.85 6.98 8.02
CA ARG A 72 -4.63 8.22 8.17
C ARG A 72 -5.74 8.10 9.20
N TRP A 73 -6.39 6.94 9.27
CA TRP A 73 -7.47 6.64 10.21
C TRP A 73 -6.96 5.92 11.46
N SER A 74 -5.64 5.84 11.61
CA SER A 74 -4.92 5.34 12.78
C SER A 74 -5.24 3.91 13.21
N VAL A 75 -5.65 3.09 12.27
CA VAL A 75 -5.81 1.66 12.56
C VAL A 75 -4.46 0.95 12.55
N SER A 76 -3.51 1.42 11.73
CA SER A 76 -2.16 0.88 11.68
C SER A 76 -1.20 1.89 11.04
N VAL A 77 -0.51 2.64 11.85
CA VAL A 77 0.40 3.73 11.44
C VAL A 77 1.52 3.17 10.62
N TYR A 78 2.20 2.71 10.18
CA TYR A 78 3.24 2.17 9.31
C TYR A 78 2.73 1.03 8.40
N ALA A 79 1.38 0.86 8.30
CA ALA A 79 0.82 -0.13 7.41
C ALA A 79 1.05 0.27 5.95
N ARG A 80 1.70 -0.59 5.18
CA ARG A 80 1.82 -0.50 3.73
C ARG A 80 2.37 -1.78 3.15
N GLU A 81 2.06 -2.04 1.92
CA GLU A 81 2.74 -3.01 1.10
C GLU A 81 4.11 -2.45 0.66
N THR A 82 5.16 -3.25 0.83
CA THR A 82 6.53 -2.95 0.38
C THR A 82 6.93 -3.81 -0.83
N GLY A 83 8.17 -3.75 -1.26
CA GLY A 83 8.67 -4.45 -2.44
C GLY A 83 8.45 -3.67 -3.73
N LEU A 84 8.09 -4.35 -4.82
CA LEU A 84 7.97 -3.73 -6.14
C LEU A 84 6.92 -2.62 -6.21
N ILE A 85 5.82 -2.76 -5.49
CA ILE A 85 4.80 -1.70 -5.49
C ILE A 85 5.32 -0.42 -4.83
N GLU A 86 6.12 -0.52 -3.79
CA GLU A 86 6.74 0.66 -3.18
C GLU A 86 7.79 1.27 -4.09
N GLU A 87 8.55 0.46 -4.83
CA GLU A 87 9.49 0.94 -5.86
C GLU A 87 8.76 1.74 -6.95
N ILE A 88 7.62 1.23 -7.44
CA ILE A 88 6.78 1.91 -8.43
C ILE A 88 6.20 3.21 -7.86
N LYS A 89 5.67 3.20 -6.64
CA LYS A 89 5.14 4.42 -5.98
C LYS A 89 6.24 5.48 -5.80
N ASN A 90 7.43 5.09 -5.34
CA ASN A 90 8.57 6.01 -5.23
C ASN A 90 8.93 6.66 -6.57
N ARG A 91 8.94 5.88 -7.64
CA ARG A 91 9.18 6.38 -8.99
C ARG A 91 8.11 7.37 -9.43
N LEU A 92 6.85 7.06 -9.18
CA LEU A 92 5.73 7.95 -9.46
C LEU A 92 5.86 9.27 -8.68
N TYR A 93 6.14 9.22 -7.38
CA TYR A 93 6.34 10.44 -6.58
C TYR A 93 7.56 11.25 -7.02
N HIS A 94 8.63 10.60 -7.43
CA HIS A 94 9.83 11.28 -7.91
C HIS A 94 9.60 12.02 -9.23
N PHE A 95 8.95 11.40 -10.22
CA PHE A 95 8.79 11.95 -11.56
C PHE A 95 7.48 12.72 -11.76
N ASN A 96 6.42 12.35 -11.08
CA ASN A 96 5.08 12.88 -11.36
C ASN A 96 4.63 14.02 -10.43
N ARG A 97 5.41 14.38 -9.45
CA ARG A 97 5.24 15.46 -8.46
C ARG A 97 3.93 16.25 -8.59
N HIS A 98 2.88 15.89 -7.85
CA HIS A 98 1.63 16.64 -7.80
C HIS A 98 0.82 16.72 -9.11
N ASP A 99 0.94 15.76 -10.02
CA ASP A 99 0.02 15.68 -11.15
C ASP A 99 -1.23 14.85 -10.77
N PRO A 100 -2.30 15.49 -10.25
CA PRO A 100 -3.53 14.79 -9.88
C PRO A 100 -4.24 14.24 -11.12
N GLU A 101 -3.96 14.77 -12.29
CA GLU A 101 -4.53 14.30 -13.56
C GLU A 101 -3.91 12.99 -14.05
N LYS A 102 -2.78 12.55 -13.45
CA LYS A 102 -2.04 11.36 -13.92
C LYS A 102 -1.83 11.40 -15.42
N GLY A 103 -1.09 12.42 -15.86
CA GLY A 103 -0.83 12.68 -17.27
C GLY A 103 0.40 11.92 -17.78
N ALA A 104 1.10 12.53 -18.75
CA ALA A 104 2.21 11.92 -19.46
C ALA A 104 3.38 11.48 -18.55
N ALA A 105 3.70 12.25 -17.50
CA ALA A 105 4.77 11.92 -16.58
C ALA A 105 4.44 10.66 -15.74
N HIS A 106 3.18 10.47 -15.39
CA HIS A 106 2.70 9.27 -14.71
C HIS A 106 2.86 8.03 -15.60
N ASP A 107 2.38 8.09 -16.84
CA ASP A 107 2.52 6.96 -17.77
C ASP A 107 3.99 6.67 -18.06
N ALA A 108 4.82 7.70 -18.27
CA ALA A 108 6.26 7.53 -18.49
C ALA A 108 6.96 6.81 -17.33
N ALA A 109 6.61 7.13 -16.09
CA ALA A 109 7.17 6.46 -14.92
C ALA A 109 6.79 4.96 -14.85
N LEU A 110 5.56 4.60 -15.26
CA LEU A 110 5.13 3.21 -15.35
C LEU A 110 5.82 2.47 -16.50
N PHE A 111 5.96 3.10 -17.67
CA PHE A 111 6.72 2.54 -18.80
C PHE A 111 8.17 2.28 -18.41
N ASP A 112 8.81 3.26 -17.80
CA ASP A 112 10.21 3.14 -17.39
C ASP A 112 10.41 2.01 -16.38
N ALA A 113 9.46 1.77 -15.46
CA ALA A 113 9.52 0.66 -14.52
C ALA A 113 9.55 -0.72 -15.21
N VAL A 114 8.83 -0.89 -16.32
CA VAL A 114 8.78 -2.15 -17.06
C VAL A 114 9.90 -2.27 -18.08
N LEU A 115 10.17 -1.19 -18.84
CA LEU A 115 11.15 -1.20 -19.94
C LEU A 115 12.61 -1.23 -19.45
N ALA A 116 12.86 -0.90 -18.18
CA ALA A 116 14.16 -1.11 -17.55
C ALA A 116 14.52 -2.60 -17.38
N GLU A 117 13.54 -3.50 -17.42
CA GLU A 117 13.75 -4.94 -17.20
C GLU A 117 14.09 -5.68 -18.51
N LYS A 118 15.29 -6.26 -18.59
CA LYS A 118 15.83 -6.86 -19.83
C LYS A 118 15.05 -8.09 -20.31
N ASN A 119 14.40 -8.82 -19.40
CA ASN A 119 13.74 -10.09 -19.70
C ASN A 119 12.22 -9.94 -19.88
N ILE A 120 11.72 -8.71 -20.10
CA ILE A 120 10.32 -8.45 -20.40
C ILE A 120 10.19 -7.98 -21.87
N ASP A 121 9.36 -8.68 -22.64
CA ASP A 121 8.82 -8.16 -23.88
C ASP A 121 7.40 -7.65 -23.62
N LEU A 122 7.16 -6.35 -23.90
CA LEU A 122 5.89 -5.66 -23.64
C LEU A 122 5.04 -5.59 -24.93
N TYR A 123 3.79 -6.07 -24.83
CA TYR A 123 2.80 -6.04 -25.91
C TYR A 123 1.58 -5.24 -25.45
N LEU A 124 1.43 -4.02 -25.95
CA LEU A 124 0.28 -3.15 -25.67
C LEU A 124 -0.73 -3.20 -26.82
N ASN A 125 -1.95 -2.68 -26.57
CA ASN A 125 -3.08 -2.78 -27.50
C ASN A 125 -3.35 -4.23 -27.95
N THR A 126 -3.07 -5.21 -27.11
CA THR A 126 -3.05 -6.63 -27.42
C THR A 126 -4.08 -7.35 -26.55
N TYR A 127 -5.22 -7.68 -27.12
CA TYR A 127 -6.35 -8.32 -26.45
C TYR A 127 -6.29 -9.84 -26.58
N ALA A 128 -6.32 -10.57 -25.47
CA ALA A 128 -6.36 -12.02 -25.43
C ALA A 128 -7.78 -12.52 -25.74
N ASP A 129 -8.02 -12.97 -26.96
CA ASP A 129 -9.33 -13.40 -27.44
C ASP A 129 -9.52 -14.93 -27.44
N GLU A 130 -8.43 -15.70 -27.46
CA GLU A 130 -8.46 -17.15 -27.53
C GLU A 130 -7.52 -17.80 -26.53
N VAL A 131 -7.92 -18.95 -25.96
CA VAL A 131 -7.07 -19.77 -25.08
C VAL A 131 -7.16 -21.20 -25.52
N THR A 132 -6.02 -21.80 -25.82
CA THR A 132 -5.93 -23.22 -26.16
C THR A 132 -5.42 -24.01 -24.97
N CYS A 133 -6.13 -25.07 -24.63
CA CYS A 133 -5.77 -25.98 -23.54
C CYS A 133 -5.50 -27.41 -24.04
N GLU A 134 -4.56 -28.08 -23.42
CA GLU A 134 -4.30 -29.52 -23.56
C GLU A 134 -4.56 -30.16 -22.19
N GLY A 135 -5.71 -30.82 -22.06
CA GLY A 135 -6.21 -31.27 -20.76
C GLY A 135 -6.42 -30.10 -19.79
N ASP A 136 -5.85 -30.21 -18.62
CA ASP A 136 -5.95 -29.19 -17.55
C ASP A 136 -4.82 -28.12 -17.62
N ARG A 137 -4.17 -27.96 -18.79
CA ARG A 137 -3.05 -27.02 -18.97
C ARG A 137 -3.31 -26.10 -20.15
N ILE A 138 -3.02 -24.82 -19.98
CA ILE A 138 -2.97 -23.87 -21.08
C ILE A 138 -1.71 -24.16 -21.89
N SER A 139 -1.86 -24.34 -23.21
CA SER A 139 -0.74 -24.50 -24.17
C SER A 139 -0.40 -23.18 -24.86
N SER A 140 -1.42 -22.35 -25.15
CA SER A 140 -1.21 -21.05 -25.77
C SER A 140 -2.35 -20.06 -25.51
N VAL A 141 -2.03 -18.77 -25.67
CA VAL A 141 -2.99 -17.67 -25.67
C VAL A 141 -2.89 -16.94 -26.97
N GLY A 142 -4.01 -16.94 -27.73
CA GLY A 142 -4.19 -16.16 -28.95
C GLY A 142 -4.62 -14.74 -28.62
N CYS A 143 -4.04 -13.77 -29.35
CA CYS A 143 -4.30 -12.35 -29.15
C CYS A 143 -4.49 -11.61 -30.47
N VAL A 144 -5.31 -10.56 -30.45
CA VAL A 144 -5.40 -9.56 -31.51
C VAL A 144 -4.73 -8.28 -31.03
N GLN A 145 -3.76 -7.78 -31.81
CA GLN A 145 -3.19 -6.45 -31.56
C GLN A 145 -4.03 -5.41 -32.32
N LEU A 146 -4.84 -4.66 -31.56
CA LEU A 146 -5.94 -3.85 -32.09
C LEU A 146 -5.51 -2.81 -33.15
N ALA A 147 -4.39 -2.09 -32.89
CA ALA A 147 -3.96 -1.02 -33.81
C ALA A 147 -3.29 -1.52 -35.09
N SER A 148 -2.77 -2.74 -35.11
CA SER A 148 -2.02 -3.33 -36.22
C SER A 148 -2.76 -4.46 -36.92
N GLU A 149 -3.88 -4.91 -36.36
CA GLU A 149 -4.67 -6.07 -36.83
C GLU A 149 -3.88 -7.39 -36.87
N ARG A 150 -2.74 -7.44 -36.17
CA ARG A 150 -1.87 -8.64 -36.12
C ARG A 150 -2.50 -9.69 -35.22
N ARG A 151 -2.41 -10.93 -35.67
CA ARG A 151 -2.71 -12.12 -34.84
C ARG A 151 -1.41 -12.63 -34.18
N LEU A 152 -1.39 -12.65 -32.86
CA LEU A 152 -0.24 -13.08 -32.07
C LEU A 152 -0.64 -14.31 -31.23
N CYS A 153 0.22 -15.30 -31.15
CA CYS A 153 -0.02 -16.48 -30.34
C CYS A 153 1.17 -16.69 -29.39
N PHE A 154 0.91 -16.69 -28.09
CA PHE A 154 1.91 -16.80 -27.05
C PHE A 154 1.85 -18.18 -26.42
N ARG A 155 2.98 -18.91 -26.49
CA ARG A 155 3.15 -20.24 -25.91
C ARG A 155 4.08 -20.17 -24.72
N ALA A 156 3.74 -20.86 -23.62
CA ALA A 156 4.58 -20.92 -22.43
C ALA A 156 4.22 -22.14 -21.55
N PRO A 157 5.12 -22.61 -20.72
CA PRO A 157 4.77 -23.57 -19.68
C PRO A 157 3.94 -22.97 -18.54
N LEU A 158 3.95 -21.64 -18.34
CA LEU A 158 3.27 -20.91 -17.25
C LEU A 158 2.56 -19.68 -17.74
N PHE A 159 1.35 -19.44 -17.21
CA PHE A 159 0.51 -18.27 -17.50
C PHE A 159 0.04 -17.61 -16.22
N ALA A 160 -0.18 -16.28 -16.28
CA ALA A 160 -0.85 -15.54 -15.21
C ALA A 160 -1.97 -14.68 -15.78
N ASP A 161 -3.19 -14.84 -15.24
CA ASP A 161 -4.31 -13.95 -15.49
C ASP A 161 -4.28 -12.78 -14.52
N CYS A 162 -3.82 -11.62 -15.00
CA CYS A 162 -3.80 -10.34 -14.30
C CYS A 162 -4.76 -9.33 -14.96
N THR A 163 -5.74 -9.80 -15.73
CA THR A 163 -6.69 -8.95 -16.49
C THR A 163 -7.66 -8.19 -15.58
N GLY A 164 -7.71 -8.53 -14.30
CA GLY A 164 -8.67 -7.97 -13.35
C GLY A 164 -10.06 -8.59 -13.44
N ASP A 165 -10.55 -8.87 -14.64
CA ASP A 165 -11.84 -9.52 -14.88
C ASP A 165 -11.73 -11.05 -15.01
N GLY A 166 -10.52 -11.61 -14.97
CA GLY A 166 -10.31 -13.06 -15.08
C GLY A 166 -10.65 -13.61 -16.49
N SER A 167 -10.35 -12.86 -17.53
CA SER A 167 -10.80 -13.19 -18.89
C SER A 167 -10.12 -14.43 -19.45
N VAL A 168 -8.82 -14.61 -19.18
CA VAL A 168 -8.03 -15.73 -19.69
C VAL A 168 -8.36 -17.01 -18.93
N GLY A 169 -8.37 -16.95 -17.61
CA GLY A 169 -8.70 -18.10 -16.78
C GLY A 169 -10.12 -18.63 -17.03
N ALA A 170 -11.09 -17.72 -17.23
CA ALA A 170 -12.46 -18.13 -17.58
C ALA A 170 -12.52 -18.86 -18.94
N LYS A 171 -11.77 -18.38 -19.96
CA LYS A 171 -11.66 -19.06 -21.25
C LYS A 171 -10.93 -20.39 -21.14
N ALA A 172 -9.98 -20.51 -20.23
CA ALA A 172 -9.28 -21.78 -19.93
C ALA A 172 -10.10 -22.77 -19.11
N GLY A 173 -11.34 -22.43 -18.71
CA GLY A 173 -12.18 -23.27 -17.86
C GLY A 173 -11.79 -23.28 -16.38
N ALA A 174 -11.01 -22.31 -15.92
CA ALA A 174 -10.71 -22.16 -14.50
C ALA A 174 -11.98 -21.88 -13.69
N LYS A 175 -12.15 -22.54 -12.57
CA LYS A 175 -13.31 -22.34 -11.68
C LYS A 175 -13.26 -20.94 -11.08
N PHE A 176 -14.40 -20.24 -11.10
CA PHE A 176 -14.55 -18.92 -10.51
C PHE A 176 -15.92 -18.71 -9.90
N ARG A 177 -16.04 -17.64 -9.13
CA ARG A 177 -17.30 -17.10 -8.59
C ARG A 177 -17.47 -15.66 -9.02
N MET A 178 -18.70 -15.20 -9.06
CA MET A 178 -19.11 -13.81 -9.24
C MET A 178 -20.33 -13.56 -8.36
N GLY A 179 -20.43 -12.36 -7.77
CA GLY A 179 -21.49 -12.05 -6.80
C GLY A 179 -21.07 -12.32 -5.35
N THR A 180 -22.04 -12.44 -4.47
CA THR A 180 -21.86 -12.50 -3.01
C THR A 180 -22.21 -13.89 -2.48
N GLU A 181 -21.34 -14.46 -1.67
CA GLU A 181 -21.56 -15.70 -0.91
C GLU A 181 -22.64 -15.49 0.17
N GLY A 182 -23.40 -16.55 0.48
CA GLY A 182 -24.32 -16.54 1.60
C GLY A 182 -23.63 -16.87 2.92
N TYR A 183 -24.22 -16.41 4.04
CA TYR A 183 -23.70 -16.66 5.40
C TYR A 183 -23.30 -18.13 5.64
N ASP A 184 -24.13 -19.07 5.18
CA ASP A 184 -23.93 -20.49 5.51
C ASP A 184 -22.68 -21.11 4.90
N GLU A 185 -22.11 -20.50 3.87
CA GLU A 185 -20.98 -21.06 3.13
C GLU A 185 -19.64 -20.91 3.90
N TYR A 186 -19.38 -19.73 4.46
CA TYR A 186 -18.14 -19.42 5.20
C TYR A 186 -18.40 -18.91 6.61
N LYS A 187 -19.67 -18.79 7.04
CA LYS A 187 -20.07 -18.22 8.32
C LYS A 187 -19.58 -16.78 8.53
N GLU A 188 -19.54 -16.02 7.45
CA GLU A 188 -19.16 -14.61 7.45
C GLU A 188 -20.32 -13.76 7.97
N ASN A 189 -20.12 -13.05 9.08
CA ASN A 189 -21.21 -12.27 9.71
C ASN A 189 -21.60 -10.99 8.93
N LEU A 190 -20.78 -10.57 7.97
CA LEU A 190 -21.07 -9.47 7.05
C LEU A 190 -21.76 -9.95 5.76
N ALA A 191 -21.78 -11.25 5.50
CA ALA A 191 -22.44 -11.82 4.33
C ALA A 191 -23.97 -11.83 4.49
N PRO A 192 -24.73 -11.71 3.38
CA PRO A 192 -26.18 -11.84 3.42
C PRO A 192 -26.60 -13.27 3.79
N ALA A 193 -27.83 -13.46 4.26
CA ALA A 193 -28.35 -14.79 4.61
C ALA A 193 -28.37 -15.77 3.42
N ARG A 194 -28.52 -15.26 2.20
CA ARG A 194 -28.52 -16.05 0.95
C ARG A 194 -27.56 -15.46 -0.05
N PRO A 195 -26.90 -16.28 -0.89
CA PRO A 195 -26.03 -15.79 -1.95
C PRO A 195 -26.82 -14.95 -2.97
N SER A 196 -26.11 -14.03 -3.65
CA SER A 196 -26.68 -13.19 -4.69
C SER A 196 -25.68 -12.96 -5.81
N SER A 197 -26.16 -12.49 -6.99
CA SER A 197 -25.30 -12.13 -8.13
C SER A 197 -24.66 -10.74 -8.01
N VAL A 198 -24.95 -10.00 -6.94
CA VAL A 198 -24.56 -8.61 -6.79
C VAL A 198 -23.06 -8.47 -6.49
N THR A 199 -22.43 -7.51 -7.14
CA THR A 199 -21.03 -7.10 -6.96
C THR A 199 -20.94 -5.63 -6.53
N ASN A 200 -19.73 -5.09 -6.39
CA ASN A 200 -19.53 -3.65 -6.21
C ASN A 200 -19.60 -2.93 -7.59
N GLY A 201 -20.27 -1.80 -7.64
CA GLY A 201 -20.40 -1.00 -8.86
C GLY A 201 -19.10 -0.30 -9.30
N ASP A 202 -19.11 0.21 -10.53
CA ASP A 202 -18.00 0.93 -11.14
C ASP A 202 -18.12 2.44 -10.90
N THR A 203 -17.05 3.21 -11.13
CA THR A 203 -16.99 4.66 -11.00
C THR A 203 -16.24 5.28 -12.17
N ILE A 204 -16.67 6.44 -12.66
CA ILE A 204 -15.89 7.25 -13.61
C ILE A 204 -15.28 8.45 -12.89
N MET A 205 -13.97 8.59 -13.02
CA MET A 205 -13.22 9.72 -12.47
C MET A 205 -13.27 10.92 -13.43
N PHE A 206 -13.21 12.14 -12.86
CA PHE A 206 -13.10 13.37 -13.63
C PHE A 206 -12.16 14.35 -12.94
N HIS A 207 -11.68 15.37 -13.65
CA HIS A 207 -10.78 16.38 -13.13
C HIS A 207 -11.22 17.78 -13.53
N THR A 208 -10.93 18.73 -12.64
CA THR A 208 -11.16 20.15 -12.89
C THR A 208 -9.92 20.96 -12.60
N VAL A 209 -9.81 22.14 -13.19
CA VAL A 209 -8.77 23.12 -12.92
C VAL A 209 -9.42 24.46 -12.58
N ARG A 210 -8.76 25.25 -11.76
CA ARG A 210 -9.17 26.63 -11.48
C ARG A 210 -8.56 27.56 -12.55
N MET A 211 -9.40 28.40 -13.12
CA MET A 211 -9.03 29.43 -14.08
C MET A 211 -9.13 30.82 -13.44
N ASP A 212 -8.47 31.81 -14.03
CA ASP A 212 -8.48 33.19 -13.54
C ASP A 212 -9.82 33.90 -13.81
N THR A 213 -10.61 33.39 -14.76
CA THR A 213 -11.90 33.95 -15.17
C THR A 213 -13.02 32.92 -15.06
N PRO A 214 -14.28 33.38 -14.94
CA PRO A 214 -15.42 32.47 -14.95
C PRO A 214 -15.47 31.57 -16.20
N GLN A 215 -15.76 30.32 -15.98
CA GLN A 215 -15.85 29.28 -17.03
C GLN A 215 -17.31 28.85 -17.15
N PRO A 216 -18.07 29.32 -18.15
CA PRO A 216 -19.44 28.89 -18.37
C PRO A 216 -19.49 27.41 -18.72
N TYR A 217 -20.59 26.75 -18.38
CA TYR A 217 -20.81 25.35 -18.72
C TYR A 217 -22.25 25.15 -19.23
N GLU A 218 -22.37 24.46 -20.34
CA GLU A 218 -23.65 24.04 -20.90
C GLU A 218 -23.74 22.51 -20.80
N ARG A 219 -24.83 22.02 -20.24
CA ARG A 219 -25.06 20.59 -20.08
C ARG A 219 -25.24 19.92 -21.45
N PRO A 220 -24.41 18.92 -21.79
CA PRO A 220 -24.62 18.14 -22.99
C PRO A 220 -26.00 17.48 -23.03
N ALA A 221 -26.60 17.36 -24.21
CA ALA A 221 -27.95 16.82 -24.39
C ALA A 221 -28.10 15.37 -23.90
N PHE A 222 -27.01 14.58 -23.92
CA PHE A 222 -27.02 13.21 -23.44
C PHE A 222 -26.97 13.12 -21.90
N ALA A 223 -26.55 14.16 -21.18
CA ALA A 223 -26.39 14.17 -19.73
C ALA A 223 -27.73 14.38 -19.02
N TYR A 224 -27.88 13.73 -17.88
CA TYR A 224 -29.10 13.87 -17.08
C TYR A 224 -29.25 15.24 -16.44
N ASP A 225 -30.51 15.68 -16.34
CA ASP A 225 -30.89 16.65 -15.31
C ASP A 225 -30.97 15.88 -13.98
N VAL A 226 -29.88 15.90 -13.23
CA VAL A 226 -29.75 15.09 -12.01
C VAL A 226 -30.79 15.47 -10.95
N THR A 227 -31.35 16.68 -10.99
CA THR A 227 -32.40 17.11 -10.07
C THR A 227 -33.70 16.30 -10.20
N LYS A 228 -33.90 15.64 -11.33
CA LYS A 228 -35.04 14.77 -11.64
C LYS A 228 -34.82 13.31 -11.25
N LEU A 229 -33.57 12.92 -10.95
CA LEU A 229 -33.25 11.53 -10.60
C LEU A 229 -33.62 11.22 -9.13
N SER A 230 -34.01 9.99 -8.88
CA SER A 230 -34.50 9.55 -7.56
C SER A 230 -33.46 9.75 -6.44
N PHE A 231 -32.19 9.52 -6.73
CA PHE A 231 -31.11 9.65 -5.75
C PHE A 231 -30.85 11.12 -5.35
N PHE A 232 -31.18 12.08 -6.21
CA PHE A 232 -30.89 13.48 -5.97
C PHE A 232 -31.64 14.06 -4.76
N LYS A 233 -32.83 13.56 -4.48
CA LYS A 233 -33.65 13.99 -3.33
C LYS A 233 -33.00 13.68 -1.98
N GLY A 234 -32.09 12.73 -1.93
CA GLY A 234 -31.32 12.34 -0.74
C GLY A 234 -29.98 13.06 -0.56
N LEU A 235 -29.58 13.93 -1.47
CA LEU A 235 -28.26 14.59 -1.48
C LEU A 235 -28.02 15.59 -0.37
N GLY A 236 -29.05 16.07 0.31
CA GLY A 236 -28.92 17.07 1.39
C GLY A 236 -28.17 16.60 2.62
N THR A 237 -27.93 15.29 2.78
CA THR A 237 -27.33 14.68 3.97
C THR A 237 -26.13 13.77 3.70
N ASN A 238 -25.87 13.41 2.45
CA ASN A 238 -24.76 12.51 2.08
C ASN A 238 -23.73 13.23 1.22
N ASN A 239 -22.48 13.37 1.74
CA ASN A 239 -21.30 13.82 0.98
C ASN A 239 -20.93 12.88 -0.19
N ARG A 240 -21.81 11.96 -0.57
CA ARG A 240 -21.60 10.92 -1.57
C ARG A 240 -21.23 11.48 -2.95
N ILE A 241 -21.68 12.69 -3.26
CA ILE A 241 -21.65 13.23 -4.63
C ILE A 241 -20.72 14.44 -4.77
N PHE A 242 -20.50 15.19 -3.70
CA PHE A 242 -19.69 16.40 -3.75
C PHE A 242 -18.43 16.24 -2.91
N SER A 243 -17.35 15.83 -3.54
CA SER A 243 -16.03 15.83 -2.90
C SER A 243 -15.16 16.96 -3.45
N LYS A 244 -14.55 17.71 -2.53
CA LYS A 244 -13.53 18.72 -2.81
C LYS A 244 -12.19 18.19 -2.29
N TYR A 245 -11.15 18.41 -3.06
CA TYR A 245 -9.79 18.22 -2.58
C TYR A 245 -9.29 19.44 -1.80
N THR A 246 -8.17 19.33 -1.12
CA THR A 246 -7.60 20.34 -0.23
C THR A 246 -7.33 21.69 -0.91
N ASP A 247 -7.12 21.69 -2.22
CA ASP A 247 -6.95 22.89 -3.06
C ASP A 247 -8.28 23.52 -3.52
N GLY A 248 -9.41 22.99 -3.08
CA GLY A 248 -10.74 23.45 -3.45
C GLY A 248 -11.20 23.04 -4.85
N LEU A 249 -10.48 22.14 -5.53
CA LEU A 249 -10.87 21.57 -6.81
C LEU A 249 -11.92 20.46 -6.61
N TYR A 250 -12.84 20.35 -7.57
CA TYR A 250 -13.75 19.21 -7.64
C TYR A 250 -13.10 18.10 -8.47
N GLN A 251 -13.02 16.91 -7.92
CA GLN A 251 -12.44 15.75 -8.60
C GLN A 251 -13.16 14.47 -8.18
N GLY A 252 -13.32 13.56 -9.12
CA GLY A 252 -13.60 12.16 -8.92
C GLY A 252 -15.03 11.76 -8.62
N PHE A 253 -15.73 12.31 -7.64
CA PHE A 253 -17.00 11.75 -7.14
C PHE A 253 -16.93 10.24 -6.91
N TRP A 254 -15.96 9.79 -6.10
CA TRP A 254 -15.63 8.38 -5.91
C TRP A 254 -16.85 7.49 -5.62
N TRP A 255 -17.83 7.99 -4.88
CA TRP A 255 -19.04 7.26 -4.54
C TRP A 255 -20.21 7.46 -5.50
N VAL A 256 -19.99 8.09 -6.65
CA VAL A 256 -20.91 8.03 -7.78
C VAL A 256 -20.67 6.71 -8.50
N GLU A 257 -21.39 5.70 -8.06
CA GLU A 257 -21.25 4.31 -8.49
C GLU A 257 -22.49 3.81 -9.19
N PHE A 258 -22.30 2.88 -10.11
CA PHE A 258 -23.39 2.20 -10.81
C PHE A 258 -22.97 0.80 -11.27
N GLY A 259 -23.94 -0.10 -11.43
CA GLY A 259 -23.76 -1.37 -12.11
C GLY A 259 -23.50 -2.58 -11.23
N GLY A 260 -23.44 -2.45 -9.88
CA GLY A 260 -23.22 -3.60 -8.98
C GLY A 260 -24.30 -4.68 -9.06
N HIS A 261 -25.50 -4.34 -9.50
CA HIS A 261 -26.63 -5.23 -9.74
C HIS A 261 -26.67 -5.79 -11.17
N LEU A 262 -25.78 -5.34 -12.04
CA LEU A 262 -25.60 -5.80 -13.42
C LEU A 262 -24.38 -6.71 -13.51
N ASP A 263 -24.15 -7.32 -14.68
CA ASP A 263 -22.89 -8.01 -14.96
C ASP A 263 -21.81 -6.98 -15.33
N THR A 264 -20.89 -6.69 -14.39
CA THR A 264 -19.82 -5.68 -14.54
C THR A 264 -18.85 -5.98 -15.70
N ILE A 265 -18.95 -7.15 -16.33
CA ILE A 265 -18.17 -7.51 -17.54
C ILE A 265 -19.03 -7.33 -18.79
N ARG A 266 -20.17 -8.01 -18.84
CA ARG A 266 -21.03 -8.04 -20.03
C ARG A 266 -21.70 -6.70 -20.28
N ASP A 267 -22.19 -6.05 -19.22
CA ASP A 267 -22.95 -4.81 -19.30
C ASP A 267 -22.07 -3.57 -19.10
N ASN A 268 -20.75 -3.72 -19.23
CA ASN A 268 -19.77 -2.65 -18.93
C ASN A 268 -19.99 -1.35 -19.76
N ASP A 269 -20.42 -1.48 -21.02
CA ASP A 269 -20.68 -0.30 -21.84
C ASP A 269 -21.92 0.45 -21.36
N GLU A 270 -22.99 -0.25 -20.97
CA GLU A 270 -24.19 0.34 -20.38
C GLU A 270 -23.84 1.05 -19.06
N ILE A 271 -23.10 0.39 -18.19
CA ILE A 271 -22.62 0.95 -16.91
C ILE A 271 -21.80 2.23 -17.15
N THR A 272 -20.88 2.18 -18.10
CA THR A 272 -20.01 3.32 -18.42
C THR A 272 -20.82 4.51 -18.95
N TRP A 273 -21.81 4.27 -19.81
CA TRP A 273 -22.66 5.34 -20.36
C TRP A 273 -23.58 5.93 -19.28
N GLU A 274 -24.14 5.13 -18.41
CA GLU A 274 -24.97 5.60 -17.32
C GLU A 274 -24.15 6.52 -16.36
N LEU A 275 -22.95 6.09 -15.97
CA LEU A 275 -22.04 6.90 -15.17
C LEU A 275 -21.66 8.21 -15.84
N ARG A 276 -21.44 8.23 -17.17
CA ARG A 276 -21.16 9.46 -17.93
C ARG A 276 -22.32 10.43 -17.87
N LYS A 277 -23.54 9.96 -18.11
CA LYS A 277 -24.76 10.81 -18.05
C LYS A 277 -24.91 11.44 -16.67
N ILE A 278 -24.63 10.69 -15.61
CA ILE A 278 -24.70 11.17 -14.23
C ILE A 278 -23.60 12.20 -13.96
N VAL A 279 -22.33 11.89 -14.29
CA VAL A 279 -21.18 12.77 -13.98
C VAL A 279 -21.28 14.11 -14.69
N TYR A 280 -21.62 14.14 -15.99
CA TYR A 280 -21.82 15.40 -16.72
C TYR A 280 -23.03 16.20 -16.19
N GLY A 281 -24.08 15.52 -15.74
CA GLY A 281 -25.24 16.15 -15.12
C GLY A 281 -24.96 16.70 -13.72
N LEU A 282 -24.13 16.02 -12.92
CA LEU A 282 -23.67 16.51 -11.63
C LEU A 282 -22.77 17.76 -11.77
N TRP A 283 -21.92 17.76 -12.79
CA TRP A 283 -21.11 18.93 -13.10
C TRP A 283 -21.97 20.13 -13.52
N ASP A 284 -23.02 19.90 -14.31
CA ASP A 284 -24.03 20.94 -14.64
C ASP A 284 -24.66 21.53 -13.36
N TYR A 285 -25.08 20.66 -12.45
CA TYR A 285 -25.66 21.12 -11.19
C TYR A 285 -24.67 21.94 -10.37
N ILE A 286 -23.42 21.54 -10.27
CA ILE A 286 -22.37 22.30 -9.57
C ILE A 286 -22.21 23.68 -10.23
N LYS A 287 -22.15 23.74 -11.53
CA LYS A 287 -21.92 24.99 -12.28
C LYS A 287 -23.12 25.95 -12.28
N ASN A 288 -24.34 25.41 -12.43
CA ASN A 288 -25.50 26.21 -12.81
C ASN A 288 -26.58 26.33 -11.73
N SER A 289 -26.49 25.59 -10.62
CA SER A 289 -27.52 25.68 -9.55
C SER A 289 -27.42 26.90 -8.67
N GLY A 290 -26.34 27.67 -8.73
CA GLY A 290 -26.06 28.79 -7.82
C GLY A 290 -25.63 28.38 -6.40
N LYS A 291 -25.55 27.09 -6.08
CA LYS A 291 -25.19 26.62 -4.74
C LYS A 291 -23.68 26.49 -4.51
N PHE A 292 -22.87 26.58 -5.57
CA PHE A 292 -21.42 26.42 -5.54
C PHE A 292 -20.73 27.61 -6.20
N PRO A 293 -20.77 28.82 -5.59
CA PRO A 293 -20.20 30.01 -6.21
C PRO A 293 -18.70 29.89 -6.49
N GLU A 294 -17.98 29.12 -5.68
CA GLU A 294 -16.56 28.85 -5.86
C GLU A 294 -16.25 28.06 -7.15
N ALA A 295 -17.25 27.35 -7.70
CA ALA A 295 -17.10 26.61 -8.95
C ALA A 295 -17.20 27.51 -10.20
N ALA A 296 -17.51 28.80 -10.06
CA ALA A 296 -17.64 29.71 -11.20
C ALA A 296 -16.40 29.70 -12.09
N ASN A 297 -15.21 29.76 -11.51
CA ASN A 297 -13.94 29.75 -12.22
C ASN A 297 -13.38 28.32 -12.48
N MET A 298 -14.12 27.29 -12.15
CA MET A 298 -13.67 25.91 -12.36
C MET A 298 -14.02 25.43 -13.79
N LYS A 299 -13.06 24.82 -14.46
CA LYS A 299 -13.22 24.19 -15.76
C LYS A 299 -13.09 22.66 -15.63
N LEU A 300 -14.06 21.94 -16.17
CA LEU A 300 -13.95 20.48 -16.36
C LEU A 300 -12.92 20.19 -17.45
N THR A 301 -11.80 19.60 -17.09
CA THR A 301 -10.70 19.31 -18.04
C THR A 301 -10.74 17.90 -18.58
N LYS A 302 -11.22 16.96 -17.78
CA LYS A 302 -11.21 15.54 -18.14
C LYS A 302 -12.35 14.79 -17.47
N VAL A 303 -13.07 13.98 -18.23
CA VAL A 303 -13.85 12.84 -17.74
C VAL A 303 -13.19 11.59 -18.30
N ARG A 304 -12.80 10.65 -17.45
CA ARG A 304 -12.01 9.49 -17.87
C ARG A 304 -12.79 8.65 -18.88
N PRO A 305 -12.11 8.12 -19.91
CA PRO A 305 -12.77 7.33 -20.94
C PRO A 305 -13.27 5.98 -20.44
N LEU A 306 -12.73 5.48 -19.35
CA LEU A 306 -13.01 4.16 -18.83
C LEU A 306 -13.46 4.23 -17.38
N ALA A 307 -14.43 3.38 -17.03
CA ALA A 307 -14.85 3.18 -15.67
C ALA A 307 -13.82 2.36 -14.88
N GLY A 308 -13.57 2.76 -13.65
CA GLY A 308 -12.79 1.99 -12.70
C GLY A 308 -13.61 0.90 -12.08
N LYS A 309 -13.25 -0.34 -12.34
CA LYS A 309 -13.94 -1.53 -11.83
C LYS A 309 -13.45 -1.91 -10.46
N ARG A 310 -14.38 -2.26 -9.57
CA ARG A 310 -14.07 -2.75 -8.22
C ARG A 310 -14.10 -4.26 -8.11
N GLU A 311 -15.02 -4.91 -8.81
CA GLU A 311 -15.27 -6.34 -8.63
C GLU A 311 -15.81 -6.97 -9.93
N SER A 312 -15.45 -8.25 -10.15
CA SER A 312 -15.99 -9.11 -11.19
C SER A 312 -15.79 -10.58 -10.80
N ARG A 313 -15.16 -11.42 -11.65
CA ARG A 313 -14.82 -12.81 -11.30
C ARG A 313 -13.74 -12.88 -10.23
N ARG A 314 -13.91 -13.83 -9.31
CA ARG A 314 -12.91 -14.28 -8.36
C ARG A 314 -12.66 -15.76 -8.60
N PHE A 315 -11.43 -16.13 -8.93
CA PHE A 315 -11.07 -17.51 -9.18
C PHE A 315 -11.08 -18.35 -7.91
N ILE A 316 -11.15 -19.65 -8.06
CA ILE A 316 -11.05 -20.61 -6.97
C ILE A 316 -9.62 -21.19 -7.00
N GLY A 317 -8.88 -20.92 -5.93
CA GLY A 317 -7.60 -21.53 -5.63
C GLY A 317 -7.73 -22.75 -4.71
N ASP A 318 -6.60 -23.28 -4.24
CA ASP A 318 -6.61 -24.33 -3.22
C ASP A 318 -7.06 -23.82 -1.83
N TYR A 319 -7.19 -22.52 -1.68
CA TYR A 319 -7.76 -21.84 -0.53
C TYR A 319 -8.60 -20.64 -0.97
N VAL A 320 -9.72 -20.41 -0.28
CA VAL A 320 -10.57 -19.22 -0.46
C VAL A 320 -10.48 -18.37 0.80
N LEU A 321 -9.75 -17.23 0.70
CA LEU A 321 -9.65 -16.28 1.80
C LEU A 321 -11.03 -15.70 2.12
N ASN A 322 -11.38 -15.62 3.40
CA ASN A 322 -12.69 -15.16 3.84
C ASN A 322 -12.60 -14.16 5.00
N GLN A 323 -13.73 -13.57 5.40
CA GLN A 323 -13.80 -12.58 6.47
C GLN A 323 -13.16 -13.06 7.78
N ASN A 324 -13.38 -14.33 8.16
CA ASN A 324 -12.88 -14.86 9.42
C ASN A 324 -11.34 -14.90 9.44
N ASP A 325 -10.71 -15.19 8.29
CA ASP A 325 -9.25 -15.13 8.16
C ASP A 325 -8.71 -13.72 8.36
N VAL A 326 -9.39 -12.73 7.77
CA VAL A 326 -9.02 -11.32 7.86
C VAL A 326 -9.15 -10.82 9.30
N GLU A 327 -10.28 -11.09 9.95
CA GLU A 327 -10.55 -10.65 11.32
C GLU A 327 -9.64 -11.32 12.35
N ASN A 328 -9.41 -12.64 12.20
CA ASN A 328 -8.58 -13.41 13.11
C ASN A 328 -7.08 -13.36 12.78
N LYS A 329 -6.70 -12.71 11.67
CA LYS A 329 -5.32 -12.70 11.16
C LYS A 329 -4.74 -14.11 11.11
N THR A 330 -5.49 -15.03 10.48
CA THR A 330 -5.11 -16.45 10.41
C THR A 330 -3.63 -16.60 10.04
N PRO A 331 -2.81 -17.29 10.86
CA PRO A 331 -1.40 -17.49 10.60
C PRO A 331 -1.20 -18.55 9.51
N PHE A 332 -0.99 -18.12 8.29
CA PHE A 332 -0.73 -19.01 7.16
C PHE A 332 0.75 -19.36 7.05
N ALA A 333 1.08 -20.66 7.08
CA ALA A 333 2.45 -21.14 6.85
C ALA A 333 2.94 -20.81 5.42
N ASP A 334 2.02 -20.69 4.47
CA ASP A 334 2.25 -20.31 3.08
C ASP A 334 1.95 -18.82 2.81
N ALA A 335 2.20 -17.95 3.80
CA ALA A 335 2.09 -16.51 3.65
C ALA A 335 2.91 -16.02 2.45
N ALA A 336 2.30 -15.26 1.53
CA ALA A 336 2.93 -14.82 0.29
C ALA A 336 2.91 -13.30 0.09
N TYR A 337 1.93 -12.60 0.66
CA TYR A 337 1.86 -11.15 0.68
C TYR A 337 0.97 -10.69 1.82
N ILE A 338 0.91 -9.38 2.05
CA ILE A 338 0.09 -8.77 3.09
C ILE A 338 -1.06 -7.97 2.49
N ALA A 339 -2.11 -7.79 3.31
CA ALA A 339 -3.20 -6.85 3.09
C ALA A 339 -3.51 -6.13 4.41
N GLY A 340 -4.22 -5.00 4.34
CA GLY A 340 -4.53 -4.18 5.50
C GLY A 340 -5.60 -3.12 5.27
N TRP A 341 -6.19 -3.06 4.07
CA TRP A 341 -7.35 -2.22 3.78
C TRP A 341 -8.56 -2.71 4.58
N PRO A 342 -9.47 -1.84 5.06
CA PRO A 342 -10.72 -2.28 5.66
C PRO A 342 -11.52 -3.17 4.69
N MET A 343 -12.35 -4.06 5.21
CA MET A 343 -13.30 -4.78 4.37
C MET A 343 -14.39 -3.79 3.93
N ASP A 344 -14.20 -3.25 2.72
CA ASP A 344 -14.97 -2.16 2.12
C ASP A 344 -16.02 -2.73 1.18
N VAL A 345 -17.27 -2.79 1.67
CA VAL A 345 -18.42 -3.32 0.92
C VAL A 345 -19.32 -2.19 0.51
N HIS A 346 -19.43 -1.96 -0.80
CA HIS A 346 -20.22 -0.90 -1.39
C HIS A 346 -21.69 -1.29 -1.58
N ALA A 347 -22.55 -0.26 -1.65
CA ALA A 347 -23.96 -0.43 -1.87
C ALA A 347 -24.26 -0.97 -3.28
N ASP A 348 -25.11 -2.00 -3.36
CA ASP A 348 -25.35 -2.80 -4.57
C ASP A 348 -25.88 -2.01 -5.76
N TYR A 349 -26.74 -1.02 -5.51
CA TYR A 349 -27.34 -0.16 -6.54
C TYR A 349 -26.62 1.17 -6.72
N GLY A 350 -25.41 1.33 -6.13
CA GLY A 350 -24.58 2.52 -6.25
C GLY A 350 -25.34 3.79 -5.86
N VAL A 351 -25.36 4.80 -6.73
CA VAL A 351 -26.06 6.08 -6.45
C VAL A 351 -27.55 5.94 -6.24
N TYR A 352 -28.18 4.92 -6.76
CA TYR A 352 -29.62 4.67 -6.61
C TYR A 352 -29.96 3.91 -5.33
N ASP A 353 -28.96 3.51 -4.53
CA ASP A 353 -29.15 2.83 -3.25
C ASP A 353 -29.47 3.83 -2.13
N SER A 354 -30.45 3.54 -1.31
CA SER A 354 -30.81 4.35 -0.14
C SER A 354 -29.86 4.16 1.05
N ARG A 355 -29.06 3.09 1.04
CA ARG A 355 -28.06 2.81 2.06
C ARG A 355 -26.84 3.72 1.91
N PRO A 356 -25.95 3.86 2.93
CA PRO A 356 -24.65 4.51 2.78
C PRO A 356 -23.86 3.94 1.60
N ALA A 357 -23.01 4.76 0.97
CA ALA A 357 -22.23 4.36 -0.21
C ALA A 357 -21.40 3.12 0.04
N THR A 358 -20.79 3.06 1.21
CA THR A 358 -19.98 1.92 1.64
C THR A 358 -20.11 1.70 3.14
N TYR A 359 -19.82 0.50 3.55
CA TYR A 359 -19.64 0.12 4.94
C TYR A 359 -18.20 -0.35 5.13
N TRP A 360 -17.41 0.44 5.84
CA TRP A 360 -16.06 0.09 6.21
C TRP A 360 -16.06 -0.76 7.47
N ASN A 361 -15.49 -1.95 7.36
CA ASN A 361 -15.30 -2.83 8.50
C ASN A 361 -13.81 -2.86 8.80
N PHE A 362 -13.42 -2.13 9.85
CA PHE A 362 -12.04 -1.92 10.21
C PHE A 362 -11.42 -3.19 10.81
N VAL A 363 -10.26 -3.55 10.29
CA VAL A 363 -9.42 -4.63 10.82
C VAL A 363 -8.15 -3.99 11.36
N PRO A 364 -7.85 -4.10 12.66
CA PRO A 364 -6.61 -3.58 13.22
C PRO A 364 -5.38 -4.24 12.57
N GLY A 365 -4.39 -3.43 12.19
CA GLY A 365 -3.13 -3.91 11.62
C GLY A 365 -3.25 -4.54 10.23
N MET A 366 -2.24 -5.35 9.87
CA MET A 366 -2.16 -6.06 8.61
C MET A 366 -2.27 -7.58 8.84
N TYR A 367 -2.59 -8.32 7.78
CA TYR A 367 -2.65 -9.77 7.82
C TYR A 367 -1.99 -10.38 6.59
N ASN A 368 -1.58 -11.64 6.70
CA ASN A 368 -0.99 -12.39 5.61
C ASN A 368 -2.07 -12.99 4.71
N VAL A 369 -1.79 -13.04 3.41
CA VAL A 369 -2.59 -13.74 2.41
C VAL A 369 -1.79 -14.95 1.92
N PRO A 370 -2.39 -16.17 1.90
CA PRO A 370 -1.66 -17.39 1.56
C PRO A 370 -1.42 -17.56 0.06
N PHE A 371 -0.33 -18.21 -0.31
CA PHE A 371 0.04 -18.49 -1.71
C PHE A 371 -1.01 -19.31 -2.46
N ARG A 372 -1.73 -20.18 -1.76
CA ARG A 372 -2.85 -20.98 -2.29
C ARG A 372 -4.02 -20.18 -2.86
N THR A 373 -4.06 -18.87 -2.64
CA THR A 373 -5.06 -17.97 -3.24
C THR A 373 -4.65 -17.46 -4.61
N LEU A 374 -3.45 -17.77 -5.10
CA LEU A 374 -2.83 -17.15 -6.28
C LEU A 374 -2.71 -18.08 -7.49
N TYR A 375 -3.23 -19.30 -7.43
CA TYR A 375 -3.23 -20.24 -8.55
C TYR A 375 -4.53 -21.03 -8.63
N SER A 376 -4.84 -21.55 -9.83
CA SER A 376 -6.10 -22.24 -10.10
C SER A 376 -6.17 -23.61 -9.45
N VAL A 377 -7.34 -23.95 -8.90
CA VAL A 377 -7.61 -25.29 -8.34
C VAL A 377 -7.65 -26.38 -9.42
N ASN A 378 -7.95 -26.03 -10.68
CA ASN A 378 -8.19 -27.01 -11.74
C ASN A 378 -7.44 -26.76 -13.06
N VAL A 379 -6.78 -25.60 -13.24
CA VAL A 379 -5.87 -25.36 -14.38
C VAL A 379 -4.45 -25.31 -13.84
N GLU A 380 -3.66 -26.35 -14.15
CA GLU A 380 -2.41 -26.67 -13.44
C GLU A 380 -1.31 -25.63 -13.56
N ASN A 381 -1.25 -24.90 -14.68
CA ASN A 381 -0.20 -23.93 -14.98
C ASN A 381 -0.69 -22.49 -15.02
N LEU A 382 -1.82 -22.21 -14.37
CA LEU A 382 -2.43 -20.88 -14.31
C LEU A 382 -2.28 -20.25 -12.91
N PHE A 383 -1.52 -19.17 -12.86
CA PHE A 383 -1.55 -18.20 -11.78
C PHE A 383 -2.61 -17.12 -12.01
N PHE A 384 -2.97 -16.40 -10.96
CA PHE A 384 -3.74 -15.16 -11.05
C PHE A 384 -3.34 -14.16 -9.96
N ALA A 385 -3.34 -12.89 -10.30
CA ALA A 385 -3.11 -11.79 -9.38
C ALA A 385 -3.96 -10.58 -9.75
N GLY A 386 -4.43 -9.88 -8.73
CA GLY A 386 -5.32 -8.74 -8.89
C GLY A 386 -6.62 -8.93 -8.13
N ARG A 387 -7.70 -8.31 -8.60
CA ARG A 387 -9.05 -8.41 -8.00
C ARG A 387 -9.67 -9.81 -8.15
N ASN A 388 -9.12 -10.63 -9.02
CA ASN A 388 -9.58 -11.97 -9.38
C ASN A 388 -8.97 -13.10 -8.56
N THR A 389 -8.24 -12.79 -7.48
CA THR A 389 -7.67 -13.80 -6.55
C THR A 389 -8.75 -14.57 -5.80
N SER A 390 -8.38 -15.73 -5.23
CA SER A 390 -9.30 -16.65 -4.55
C SER A 390 -9.71 -16.12 -3.17
N CYS A 391 -10.86 -15.46 -3.11
CA CYS A 391 -11.44 -14.93 -1.87
C CYS A 391 -12.97 -14.81 -1.97
N THR A 392 -13.64 -14.68 -0.82
CA THR A 392 -15.05 -14.29 -0.76
C THR A 392 -15.23 -12.82 -1.12
N ARG A 393 -16.46 -12.38 -1.42
CA ARG A 393 -16.74 -10.95 -1.67
C ARG A 393 -16.35 -10.08 -0.48
N ILE A 394 -16.61 -10.52 0.73
CA ILE A 394 -16.28 -9.74 1.94
C ILE A 394 -14.77 -9.56 2.07
N ALA A 395 -13.99 -10.62 1.97
CA ALA A 395 -12.53 -10.54 1.99
C ALA A 395 -11.97 -9.76 0.79
N ASN A 396 -12.60 -9.88 -0.40
CA ASN A 396 -12.24 -9.08 -1.59
C ASN A 396 -12.34 -7.58 -1.32
N GLY A 397 -13.29 -7.12 -0.51
CA GLY A 397 -13.37 -5.73 -0.07
C GLY A 397 -12.06 -5.19 0.49
N SER A 398 -11.24 -6.03 1.14
CA SER A 398 -9.92 -5.68 1.68
C SER A 398 -8.78 -5.94 0.70
N THR A 399 -8.83 -7.04 -0.09
CA THR A 399 -7.69 -7.47 -0.92
C THR A 399 -7.66 -6.85 -2.32
N ARG A 400 -8.77 -6.27 -2.80
CA ARG A 400 -8.92 -5.74 -4.16
C ARG A 400 -8.18 -4.42 -4.43
N VAL A 401 -7.72 -3.72 -3.40
CA VAL A 401 -7.00 -2.46 -3.58
C VAL A 401 -5.65 -2.67 -4.27
N MET A 402 -5.24 -1.68 -5.05
CA MET A 402 -4.20 -1.87 -6.06
C MET A 402 -2.82 -2.21 -5.51
N ALA A 403 -2.41 -1.63 -4.37
CA ALA A 403 -1.11 -1.96 -3.78
C ALA A 403 -1.07 -3.40 -3.26
N THR A 404 -2.15 -3.86 -2.62
CA THR A 404 -2.30 -5.27 -2.17
C THR A 404 -2.30 -6.24 -3.35
N CYS A 405 -3.04 -5.91 -4.42
CA CYS A 405 -3.04 -6.69 -5.66
C CYS A 405 -1.65 -6.77 -6.30
N ALA A 406 -0.88 -5.67 -6.28
CA ALA A 406 0.48 -5.61 -6.82
C ALA A 406 1.47 -6.46 -6.00
N ALA A 407 1.33 -6.47 -4.67
CA ALA A 407 2.12 -7.36 -3.80
C ALA A 407 1.82 -8.84 -4.09
N GLY A 408 0.54 -9.20 -4.35
CA GLY A 408 0.16 -10.52 -4.84
C GLY A 408 0.81 -10.83 -6.21
N GLY A 409 0.92 -9.84 -7.10
CA GLY A 409 1.64 -9.96 -8.37
C GLY A 409 3.12 -10.30 -8.18
N GLN A 410 3.82 -9.63 -7.26
CA GLN A 410 5.21 -9.95 -6.95
C GLN A 410 5.36 -11.40 -6.45
N ALA A 411 4.44 -11.88 -5.62
CA ALA A 411 4.43 -13.26 -5.15
C ALA A 411 4.22 -14.26 -6.30
N VAL A 412 3.33 -13.95 -7.26
CA VAL A 412 3.11 -14.76 -8.47
C VAL A 412 4.39 -14.83 -9.33
N GLY A 413 5.03 -13.69 -9.62
CA GLY A 413 6.26 -13.67 -10.41
C GLY A 413 7.42 -14.44 -9.74
N THR A 414 7.54 -14.35 -8.41
CA THR A 414 8.52 -15.13 -7.64
C THR A 414 8.17 -16.63 -7.67
N GLY A 415 6.87 -16.99 -7.58
CA GLY A 415 6.39 -18.37 -7.73
C GLY A 415 6.66 -18.92 -9.14
N ALA A 416 6.47 -18.12 -10.18
CA ALA A 416 6.78 -18.51 -11.56
C ALA A 416 8.27 -18.81 -11.77
N TYR A 417 9.16 -18.01 -11.15
CA TYR A 417 10.59 -18.33 -11.12
C TYR A 417 10.86 -19.70 -10.49
N LEU A 418 10.24 -20.01 -9.34
CA LEU A 418 10.42 -21.30 -8.68
C LEU A 418 9.86 -22.45 -9.53
N CYS A 419 8.72 -22.28 -10.17
CA CYS A 419 8.19 -23.24 -11.13
C CYS A 419 9.19 -23.54 -12.27
N ARG A 420 9.80 -22.49 -12.83
CA ARG A 420 10.81 -22.63 -13.88
C ARG A 420 12.08 -23.31 -13.36
N LYS A 421 12.54 -22.90 -12.17
CA LYS A 421 13.76 -23.44 -11.53
C LYS A 421 13.67 -24.94 -11.28
N TYR A 422 12.50 -25.40 -10.83
CA TYR A 422 12.29 -26.81 -10.44
C TYR A 422 11.49 -27.62 -11.46
N GLY A 423 11.07 -27.02 -12.58
CA GLY A 423 10.26 -27.71 -13.60
C GLY A 423 8.89 -28.15 -13.04
N CYS A 424 8.28 -27.39 -12.16
CA CYS A 424 7.12 -27.81 -11.38
C CYS A 424 5.89 -26.87 -11.58
N THR A 425 4.72 -27.28 -11.05
CA THR A 425 3.49 -26.50 -11.10
C THR A 425 3.40 -25.52 -9.93
N PRO A 426 2.55 -24.48 -9.99
CA PRO A 426 2.24 -23.61 -8.86
C PRO A 426 1.88 -24.34 -7.57
N ARG A 427 1.07 -25.40 -7.68
CA ARG A 427 0.69 -26.24 -6.54
C ARG A 427 1.88 -27.00 -5.94
N ALA A 428 2.86 -27.41 -6.75
CA ALA A 428 4.08 -28.03 -6.25
C ALA A 428 4.97 -27.00 -5.51
N VAL A 429 5.02 -25.74 -5.94
CA VAL A 429 5.68 -24.67 -5.18
C VAL A 429 5.05 -24.53 -3.79
N TYR A 430 3.72 -24.55 -3.69
CA TYR A 430 3.05 -24.56 -2.39
C TYR A 430 3.47 -25.75 -1.52
N ARG A 431 3.56 -26.95 -2.08
CA ARG A 431 3.83 -28.17 -1.32
C ARG A 431 5.29 -28.31 -0.87
N GLU A 432 6.22 -27.79 -1.65
CA GLU A 432 7.63 -28.15 -1.54
C GLU A 432 8.58 -26.96 -1.37
N HIS A 433 8.18 -25.74 -1.77
CA HIS A 433 9.11 -24.62 -1.92
C HIS A 433 8.67 -23.32 -1.21
N ILE A 434 7.69 -23.36 -0.30
CA ILE A 434 7.22 -22.16 0.43
C ILE A 434 8.32 -21.46 1.22
N PRO A 435 9.21 -22.15 1.97
CA PRO A 435 10.26 -21.45 2.69
C PRO A 435 11.20 -20.66 1.77
N GLU A 436 11.50 -21.21 0.59
CA GLU A 436 12.31 -20.50 -0.40
C GLU A 436 11.55 -19.34 -1.03
N LEU A 437 10.27 -19.49 -1.34
CA LEU A 437 9.41 -18.40 -1.82
C LEU A 437 9.46 -17.23 -0.83
N GLN A 438 9.23 -17.49 0.45
CA GLN A 438 9.21 -16.47 1.51
C GLN A 438 10.56 -15.79 1.67
N LYS A 439 11.66 -16.56 1.64
CA LYS A 439 13.03 -16.01 1.66
C LYS A 439 13.28 -15.06 0.50
N LEU A 440 12.87 -15.43 -0.71
CA LEU A 440 13.03 -14.60 -1.90
C LEU A 440 12.17 -13.32 -1.84
N LEU A 441 10.95 -13.42 -1.33
CA LEU A 441 10.06 -12.28 -1.15
C LEU A 441 10.64 -11.27 -0.14
N LEU A 442 11.12 -11.74 1.02
CA LEU A 442 11.77 -10.90 2.03
C LEU A 442 13.04 -10.24 1.50
N ARG A 443 13.87 -10.99 0.71
CA ARG A 443 15.05 -10.44 0.05
C ARG A 443 14.70 -9.27 -0.87
N ASP A 444 13.57 -9.36 -1.57
CA ASP A 444 13.06 -8.30 -2.46
C ASP A 444 12.20 -7.26 -1.74
N ASP A 445 12.36 -7.15 -0.41
CA ASP A 445 11.69 -6.18 0.45
C ASP A 445 10.16 -6.35 0.53
N GLN A 446 9.60 -7.48 0.14
CA GLN A 446 8.18 -7.75 0.38
C GLN A 446 7.94 -8.15 1.82
N THR A 447 7.09 -7.39 2.53
CA THR A 447 6.77 -7.68 3.92
C THR A 447 5.85 -8.90 4.04
N LEU A 448 6.16 -9.76 5.01
CA LEU A 448 5.29 -10.83 5.51
C LEU A 448 5.15 -10.68 7.03
N MET A 449 3.92 -10.67 7.56
CA MET A 449 3.70 -10.49 9.00
C MET A 449 4.19 -11.69 9.80
N GLY A 450 5.01 -11.40 10.82
CA GLY A 450 5.62 -12.42 11.66
C GLY A 450 6.89 -13.06 11.09
N TYR A 451 7.29 -12.69 9.86
CA TYR A 451 8.51 -13.16 9.24
C TYR A 451 9.58 -12.06 9.23
N LYS A 452 10.81 -12.45 9.42
CA LYS A 452 11.99 -11.60 9.29
C LYS A 452 13.05 -12.28 8.44
N GLU A 453 13.94 -11.50 7.89
CA GLU A 453 15.09 -12.01 7.16
C GLU A 453 16.24 -12.31 8.12
N ASP A 454 16.80 -13.52 8.05
CA ASP A 454 17.97 -13.89 8.85
C ASP A 454 19.24 -13.70 8.03
N TYR A 455 20.18 -12.96 8.61
CA TYR A 455 21.52 -12.74 8.04
C TYR A 455 22.53 -13.62 8.75
N ALA A 456 23.13 -14.55 8.02
CA ALA A 456 24.21 -15.37 8.53
C ALA A 456 25.55 -14.60 8.50
N LEU A 457 25.73 -13.63 9.39
CA LEU A 457 26.98 -12.90 9.57
C LEU A 457 27.63 -13.29 10.89
N GLU A 458 28.79 -13.95 10.80
CA GLU A 458 29.57 -14.31 11.97
C GLU A 458 30.34 -13.10 12.53
N ASN A 459 30.32 -12.95 13.84
CA ASN A 459 30.99 -11.87 14.57
C ASN A 459 30.64 -10.46 14.03
N ALA A 460 29.38 -10.26 13.65
CA ALA A 460 28.94 -8.96 13.16
C ALA A 460 28.92 -7.91 14.27
N VAL A 461 29.60 -6.79 14.04
CA VAL A 461 29.61 -5.63 14.92
C VAL A 461 29.14 -4.42 14.13
N CYS A 462 28.04 -3.80 14.59
CA CYS A 462 27.52 -2.57 14.03
C CYS A 462 27.94 -1.37 14.86
N THR A 463 28.45 -0.33 14.20
CA THR A 463 28.80 0.95 14.84
C THR A 463 28.32 2.12 13.97
N ALA A 464 28.01 3.23 14.60
CA ALA A 464 27.68 4.46 13.88
C ALA A 464 28.36 5.66 14.53
N THR A 465 28.61 6.71 13.75
CA THR A 465 29.16 7.99 14.26
C THR A 465 28.24 8.58 15.33
N SER A 466 26.93 8.48 15.12
CA SER A 466 25.92 8.90 16.10
C SER A 466 24.63 8.07 15.95
N CYS A 467 23.83 8.07 17.00
CA CYS A 467 22.48 7.51 17.01
C CYS A 467 21.55 8.51 17.67
N LYS A 468 20.37 8.72 17.07
CA LYS A 468 19.34 9.59 17.65
C LYS A 468 18.93 9.06 19.03
N ARG A 469 18.77 9.97 19.97
CA ARG A 469 18.21 9.62 21.29
C ARG A 469 16.74 9.21 21.13
N THR A 470 16.29 8.33 22.01
CA THR A 470 14.87 7.93 22.08
C THR A 470 14.00 9.10 22.50
N GLU A 471 14.51 9.92 23.39
CA GLU A 471 13.83 11.10 23.92
C GLU A 471 13.65 12.17 22.84
N ASN A 472 12.54 12.90 22.94
CA ASN A 472 12.20 14.03 22.10
C ASN A 472 12.09 15.28 22.96
N ALA A 473 13.19 16.03 23.08
CA ALA A 473 13.26 17.21 23.94
C ALA A 473 13.06 18.56 23.21
N ASP A 474 12.81 18.54 21.91
CA ASP A 474 12.70 19.73 21.04
C ASP A 474 11.33 20.42 21.22
N ARG A 475 11.25 21.33 22.20
CA ARG A 475 10.03 22.11 22.53
C ARG A 475 9.80 23.23 21.51
N GLU A 476 9.26 22.88 20.31
CA GLU A 476 9.10 23.82 19.19
C GLU A 476 7.75 24.53 19.19
N GLU A 477 6.70 23.87 19.65
CA GLU A 477 5.32 24.42 19.67
C GLU A 477 4.55 23.95 20.89
N LEU A 478 3.47 24.69 21.22
CA LEU A 478 2.47 24.30 22.20
C LEU A 478 1.25 23.69 21.51
N MET A 479 0.76 22.60 22.06
CA MET A 479 -0.46 21.93 21.64
C MET A 479 -1.45 21.93 22.80
N PRO A 480 -2.56 22.69 22.72
CA PRO A 480 -3.56 22.73 23.77
C PRO A 480 -4.08 21.33 24.11
N LEU A 481 -4.26 21.04 25.39
CA LEU A 481 -4.82 19.78 25.85
C LEU A 481 -6.35 19.82 25.87
N ASP A 482 -6.94 20.25 24.76
CA ASP A 482 -8.39 20.35 24.49
C ASP A 482 -8.99 19.01 24.02
N LYS A 483 -8.12 18.05 23.65
CA LYS A 483 -8.46 16.69 23.22
C LYS A 483 -7.59 15.71 23.98
N SER A 484 -7.94 14.43 23.87
CA SER A 484 -7.08 13.37 24.38
C SER A 484 -5.95 13.08 23.38
N TYR A 485 -4.71 13.06 23.88
CA TYR A 485 -3.51 12.73 23.09
C TYR A 485 -2.82 11.50 23.62
N VAL A 486 -2.21 10.71 22.74
CA VAL A 486 -1.49 9.49 23.12
C VAL A 486 -0.09 9.51 22.53
N LEU A 487 0.92 9.37 23.39
CA LEU A 487 2.29 9.06 23.02
C LEU A 487 2.46 7.54 23.00
N ALA A 488 2.78 6.96 21.84
CA ALA A 488 3.11 5.55 21.72
C ALA A 488 4.63 5.36 21.77
N LEU A 489 5.11 4.70 22.83
CA LEU A 489 6.53 4.52 23.11
C LEU A 489 6.91 3.04 23.04
N PRO A 490 7.66 2.58 22.02
CA PRO A 490 8.29 1.27 22.03
C PRO A 490 9.28 1.14 23.18
N VAL A 491 9.27 0.00 23.88
CA VAL A 491 10.11 -0.21 25.07
C VAL A 491 10.58 -1.66 25.13
N LYS A 492 11.88 -1.86 25.43
CA LYS A 492 12.44 -3.23 25.52
C LYS A 492 12.00 -3.96 26.79
N GLU A 493 11.95 -3.26 27.94
CA GLU A 493 11.74 -3.92 29.22
C GLU A 493 10.60 -3.29 30.05
N ARG A 494 10.72 -2.01 30.41
CA ARG A 494 9.78 -1.31 31.29
C ARG A 494 9.93 0.21 31.18
N VAL A 495 8.94 0.94 31.66
CA VAL A 495 8.99 2.38 31.91
C VAL A 495 8.67 2.62 33.37
N ASP A 496 9.67 3.04 34.14
CA ASP A 496 9.50 3.43 35.54
C ASP A 496 9.06 4.87 35.67
N SER A 497 9.78 5.76 34.99
CA SER A 497 9.48 7.19 34.96
C SER A 497 9.89 7.82 33.63
N LEU A 498 9.30 8.96 33.31
CA LEU A 498 9.71 9.89 32.26
C LEU A 498 9.19 11.27 32.62
N CYS A 499 9.77 12.31 31.98
CA CYS A 499 9.26 13.66 32.06
C CYS A 499 8.57 14.05 30.75
N ILE A 500 7.42 14.71 30.84
CA ILE A 500 6.77 15.39 29.71
C ILE A 500 6.92 16.90 29.85
N ALA A 501 7.03 17.59 28.71
CA ALA A 501 7.08 19.05 28.74
C ALA A 501 5.66 19.61 28.57
N LEU A 502 5.23 20.46 29.50
CA LEU A 502 3.95 21.11 29.46
C LEU A 502 3.99 22.56 29.98
N LYS A 503 2.94 23.32 29.65
CA LYS A 503 2.70 24.67 30.13
C LYS A 503 1.30 24.74 30.73
N ASN A 504 1.18 25.39 31.90
CA ASN A 504 -0.08 25.75 32.54
C ASN A 504 -0.23 27.27 32.50
N GLU A 505 -1.19 27.79 31.77
CA GLU A 505 -1.48 29.22 31.65
C GLU A 505 -2.59 29.69 32.64
N GLY A 506 -3.15 28.76 33.42
CA GLY A 506 -4.23 28.99 34.36
C GLY A 506 -3.83 28.81 35.82
N ASP A 507 -4.84 28.59 36.65
CA ASP A 507 -4.68 28.20 38.05
C ASP A 507 -4.08 26.80 38.18
N ALA A 508 -3.82 26.34 39.40
CA ALA A 508 -3.37 24.96 39.65
C ALA A 508 -4.37 23.97 39.07
N ALA A 509 -3.87 23.03 38.28
CA ALA A 509 -4.67 22.07 37.54
C ALA A 509 -4.25 20.63 37.83
N VAL A 510 -5.07 19.67 37.46
CA VAL A 510 -4.77 18.23 37.56
C VAL A 510 -4.66 17.65 36.15
N LEU A 511 -3.48 17.18 35.81
CA LEU A 511 -3.26 16.38 34.61
C LEU A 511 -3.71 14.95 34.88
N ARG A 512 -4.79 14.52 34.22
CA ARG A 512 -5.22 13.12 34.22
C ARG A 512 -4.58 12.38 33.07
N TRP A 513 -4.02 11.21 33.34
CA TRP A 513 -3.39 10.42 32.29
C TRP A 513 -3.58 8.92 32.53
N ARG A 514 -3.47 8.14 31.47
CA ARG A 514 -3.65 6.68 31.47
C ARG A 514 -2.49 5.99 30.81
N VAL A 515 -2.24 4.75 31.22
CA VAL A 515 -1.41 3.81 30.47
C VAL A 515 -2.32 2.84 29.75
N LEU A 516 -2.12 2.71 28.44
CA LEU A 516 -2.84 1.75 27.61
C LEU A 516 -1.88 0.68 27.09
N GLU A 517 -2.42 -0.48 26.72
CA GLU A 517 -1.69 -1.67 26.27
C GLU A 517 -2.32 -2.25 25.01
N GLY A 518 -1.48 -2.72 24.07
CA GLY A 518 -1.85 -3.37 22.81
C GLY A 518 -1.26 -4.78 22.69
N ASP A 519 -1.78 -5.57 21.73
CA ASP A 519 -1.35 -6.96 21.53
C ASP A 519 -0.61 -7.20 20.20
N LEU A 520 -0.73 -6.30 19.20
CA LEU A 520 -0.25 -6.51 17.83
C LEU A 520 1.03 -5.72 17.54
N PRO A 521 2.19 -6.38 17.33
CA PRO A 521 3.47 -5.70 17.10
C PRO A 521 3.48 -4.74 15.91
N GLU A 522 2.76 -5.04 14.84
CA GLU A 522 2.63 -4.22 13.64
C GLU A 522 1.65 -3.06 13.78
N CYS A 523 0.86 -3.04 14.86
CA CYS A 523 -0.21 -2.08 15.08
C CYS A 523 0.16 -1.09 16.20
N TYR A 524 -0.35 0.14 16.11
CA TYR A 524 -0.23 1.16 17.16
C TYR A 524 -1.61 1.48 17.76
N LEU A 525 -2.41 0.46 17.99
CA LEU A 525 -3.74 0.57 18.55
C LEU A 525 -3.82 -0.21 19.86
N PRO A 526 -3.88 0.47 21.03
CA PRO A 526 -4.10 -0.22 22.28
C PRO A 526 -5.54 -0.70 22.42
N GLU A 527 -5.73 -1.72 23.22
CA GLU A 527 -7.03 -2.34 23.46
C GLU A 527 -7.51 -2.14 24.91
N ARG A 528 -6.58 -1.96 25.86
CA ARG A 528 -6.88 -1.96 27.30
C ARG A 528 -6.27 -0.78 28.01
N ILE A 529 -6.99 -0.27 29.03
CA ILE A 529 -6.44 0.63 30.06
C ILE A 529 -5.86 -0.26 31.15
N VAL A 530 -4.57 -0.11 31.46
CA VAL A 530 -3.88 -0.86 32.50
C VAL A 530 -3.61 -0.04 33.75
N ARG A 531 -3.61 1.29 33.63
CA ARG A 531 -3.44 2.22 34.74
C ARG A 531 -4.08 3.55 34.45
N GLU A 532 -4.64 4.19 35.49
CA GLU A 532 -5.05 5.57 35.51
C GLU A 532 -4.31 6.32 36.63
N ALA A 533 -3.94 7.57 36.40
CA ALA A 533 -3.20 8.38 37.34
C ALA A 533 -3.51 9.86 37.17
N GLU A 534 -3.21 10.63 38.22
CA GLU A 534 -3.32 12.08 38.26
C GLU A 534 -1.99 12.70 38.69
N THR A 535 -1.69 13.88 38.17
CA THR A 535 -0.50 14.66 38.54
C THR A 535 -0.91 16.10 38.73
N GLU A 536 -0.62 16.67 39.90
CA GLU A 536 -0.89 18.09 40.19
C GLU A 536 0.08 18.97 39.41
N ILE A 537 -0.44 19.96 38.72
CA ILE A 537 0.31 20.93 37.92
C ILE A 537 0.12 22.30 38.56
N PRO A 538 1.18 22.90 39.10
CA PRO A 538 1.11 24.22 39.72
C PRO A 538 0.63 25.31 38.73
N ALA A 539 -0.01 26.37 39.24
CA ALA A 539 -0.31 27.55 38.47
C ALA A 539 0.96 28.14 37.85
N GLY A 540 0.91 28.49 36.56
CA GLY A 540 2.04 29.06 35.82
C GLY A 540 3.21 28.11 35.58
N ALA A 541 3.04 26.79 35.79
CA ALA A 541 4.08 25.80 35.48
C ALA A 541 4.44 25.88 34.00
N ASP A 542 5.76 25.90 33.70
CA ASP A 542 6.30 25.88 32.34
C ASP A 542 7.59 25.06 32.31
N GLY A 543 7.52 23.80 31.89
CA GLY A 543 8.69 22.93 31.88
C GLY A 543 8.39 21.44 31.92
N TRP A 544 9.34 20.69 32.48
CA TRP A 544 9.32 19.24 32.56
C TRP A 544 8.57 18.77 33.82
N ILE A 545 7.62 17.86 33.64
CA ILE A 545 6.83 17.26 34.71
C ILE A 545 7.09 15.76 34.72
N SER A 546 7.47 15.23 35.86
CA SER A 546 7.76 13.80 36.04
C SER A 546 6.48 12.97 36.16
N LEU A 547 6.42 11.90 35.38
CA LEU A 547 5.38 10.86 35.44
C LEU A 547 5.99 9.54 35.82
N PHE A 548 5.25 8.70 36.55
CA PHE A 548 5.70 7.41 37.07
C PHE A 548 4.77 6.27 36.60
N PRO A 549 4.84 5.85 35.33
CA PRO A 549 4.00 4.78 34.80
C PRO A 549 4.20 3.46 35.51
N ASN A 550 5.44 3.07 35.82
CA ASN A 550 5.81 1.81 36.48
C ASN A 550 5.18 0.59 35.81
N VAL A 551 5.35 0.48 34.46
CA VAL A 551 4.70 -0.56 33.63
C VAL A 551 5.71 -1.27 32.74
N ARG A 552 5.36 -2.49 32.33
CA ARG A 552 6.00 -3.20 31.22
C ARG A 552 5.23 -2.96 29.93
N PRO A 553 5.86 -3.08 28.74
CA PRO A 553 5.14 -2.99 27.48
C PRO A 553 4.14 -4.13 27.33
N GLY A 554 3.10 -3.89 26.53
CA GLY A 554 2.19 -4.91 26.07
C GLY A 554 2.86 -5.96 25.19
N LYS A 555 2.09 -6.95 24.69
CA LYS A 555 2.61 -7.96 23.76
C LYS A 555 3.08 -7.34 22.44
N ASP A 556 2.61 -6.15 22.13
CA ASP A 556 3.00 -5.36 20.98
C ASP A 556 4.37 -4.65 21.14
N GLY A 557 5.01 -4.75 22.30
CA GLY A 557 6.31 -4.12 22.61
C GLY A 557 6.22 -2.63 22.93
N LYS A 558 5.02 -2.09 23.24
CA LYS A 558 4.80 -0.66 23.42
C LYS A 558 4.09 -0.33 24.72
N VAL A 559 4.34 0.89 25.21
CA VAL A 559 3.56 1.56 26.27
C VAL A 559 2.88 2.78 25.64
N TYR A 560 1.60 2.96 25.88
CA TYR A 560 0.86 4.11 25.39
C TYR A 560 0.49 5.01 26.57
N LEU A 561 0.96 6.26 26.52
CA LEU A 561 0.63 7.27 27.53
C LEU A 561 -0.45 8.18 26.95
N GLN A 562 -1.67 8.07 27.46
CA GLN A 562 -2.82 8.89 27.10
C GLN A 562 -2.96 10.05 28.08
N PHE A 563 -3.00 11.26 27.55
CA PHE A 563 -3.26 12.50 28.30
C PHE A 563 -4.69 12.93 28.02
N LEU A 564 -5.50 13.09 29.06
CA LEU A 564 -6.91 13.48 28.95
C LEU A 564 -7.04 15.00 28.89
N PRO A 565 -8.11 15.53 28.28
CA PRO A 565 -8.35 16.96 28.18
C PRO A 565 -8.29 17.66 29.56
N ALA A 566 -7.63 18.82 29.59
CA ALA A 566 -7.52 19.64 30.79
C ALA A 566 -7.38 21.12 30.40
N ASP A 567 -8.31 21.94 30.88
CA ASP A 567 -8.33 23.36 30.59
C ASP A 567 -7.07 24.07 31.12
N GLY A 568 -6.54 24.99 30.33
CA GLY A 568 -5.36 25.80 30.67
C GLY A 568 -4.03 25.05 30.50
N LEU A 569 -4.05 23.73 30.23
CA LEU A 569 -2.82 22.95 29.98
C LEU A 569 -2.54 22.83 28.47
N SER A 570 -1.25 22.91 28.13
CA SER A 570 -0.73 22.64 26.80
C SER A 570 0.50 21.75 26.88
N LEU A 571 0.62 20.79 25.97
CA LEU A 571 1.82 19.96 25.81
C LEU A 571 2.80 20.63 24.85
N TYR A 572 4.09 20.58 25.14
CA TYR A 572 5.11 20.90 24.17
C TYR A 572 5.26 19.77 23.16
N VAL A 573 5.38 20.12 21.89
CA VAL A 573 5.55 19.18 20.78
C VAL A 573 6.67 19.63 19.84
N SER A 574 7.31 18.68 19.18
CA SER A 574 8.15 18.93 18.02
C SER A 574 7.33 18.93 16.74
N LYS A 575 7.79 19.65 15.71
CA LYS A 575 7.11 19.76 14.40
C LYS A 575 7.22 18.51 13.56
N GLU A 576 8.23 17.68 13.81
CA GLU A 576 8.49 16.47 13.05
C GLU A 576 8.14 15.21 13.86
N SER A 577 7.55 14.24 13.19
CA SER A 577 7.32 12.91 13.77
C SER A 577 8.62 12.10 13.77
N VAL A 578 8.86 11.39 14.87
CA VAL A 578 9.97 10.43 14.98
C VAL A 578 9.46 9.05 14.58
N THR A 579 10.11 8.44 13.59
CA THR A 579 9.74 7.09 13.11
C THR A 579 9.74 6.09 14.27
N GLY A 580 8.61 5.43 14.46
CA GLY A 580 8.41 4.44 15.53
C GLY A 580 7.90 5.00 16.86
N ILE A 581 7.85 6.33 17.05
CA ILE A 581 7.33 6.97 18.27
C ILE A 581 6.25 8.00 17.89
N PRO A 582 5.08 7.57 17.40
CA PRO A 582 4.03 8.48 16.98
C PRO A 582 3.25 9.07 18.16
N THR A 583 2.66 10.23 17.92
CA THR A 583 1.61 10.83 18.75
C THR A 583 0.27 10.74 18.05
N PHE A 584 -0.79 10.48 18.77
CA PHE A 584 -2.16 10.40 18.27
C PHE A 584 -3.10 11.35 19.00
N ILE A 585 -4.12 11.80 18.29
CA ILE A 585 -5.37 12.26 18.88
C ILE A 585 -6.21 11.01 19.15
N CYS A 586 -6.81 10.90 20.31
CA CYS A 586 -7.54 9.72 20.74
C CYS A 586 -8.98 10.07 21.09
N GLU A 587 -9.91 9.30 20.56
CA GLU A 587 -11.32 9.33 20.95
C GLU A 587 -11.70 7.94 21.47
N GLU A 588 -12.34 7.88 22.64
CA GLU A 588 -12.90 6.65 23.19
C GLU A 588 -14.29 6.44 22.58
N GLN A 589 -14.56 5.23 22.09
CA GLN A 589 -15.82 4.89 21.44
C GLN A 589 -16.36 3.55 21.94
N GLU A 590 -17.66 3.35 21.79
CA GLU A 590 -18.26 2.06 22.05
C GLU A 590 -18.01 1.10 20.86
N PRO A 591 -17.42 -0.09 21.10
CA PRO A 591 -17.19 -1.06 20.05
C PRO A 591 -18.49 -1.49 19.36
N SER A 592 -18.45 -1.62 18.04
CA SER A 592 -19.57 -2.09 17.21
C SER A 592 -19.17 -3.30 16.37
N LEU A 593 -20.15 -3.93 15.71
CA LEU A 593 -19.87 -5.04 14.77
C LEU A 593 -18.93 -4.65 13.63
N ARG A 594 -18.90 -3.37 13.25
CA ARG A 594 -18.13 -2.84 12.13
C ARG A 594 -16.82 -2.20 12.56
N ASP A 595 -16.77 -1.75 13.78
CA ASP A 595 -15.56 -1.17 14.38
C ASP A 595 -15.46 -1.63 15.83
N ARG A 596 -14.68 -2.69 16.04
CA ARG A 596 -14.48 -3.30 17.36
C ARG A 596 -13.48 -2.55 18.23
N ARG A 597 -12.91 -1.44 17.74
CA ARG A 597 -11.96 -0.63 18.50
C ARG A 597 -12.67 0.09 19.63
N ARG A 598 -12.06 0.08 20.80
CA ARG A 598 -12.44 0.95 21.91
C ARG A 598 -11.87 2.37 21.74
N PHE A 599 -10.73 2.47 21.09
CA PHE A 599 -10.04 3.73 20.87
C PHE A 599 -9.92 4.01 19.37
N ALA A 600 -10.40 5.18 18.94
CA ALA A 600 -10.19 5.70 17.60
C ALA A 600 -9.01 6.68 17.65
N PHE A 601 -7.96 6.38 16.89
CA PHE A 601 -6.74 7.17 16.84
C PHE A 601 -6.66 7.94 15.53
N THR A 602 -6.24 9.20 15.60
CA THR A 602 -5.83 10.00 14.43
C THR A 602 -4.39 10.40 14.61
N LEU A 603 -3.53 10.08 13.63
CA LEU A 603 -2.11 10.40 13.67
C LEU A 603 -1.93 11.93 13.78
N SER A 604 -1.18 12.35 14.79
CA SER A 604 -0.64 13.70 14.87
C SER A 604 0.72 13.74 14.17
N TYR A 605 0.90 14.70 13.28
CA TYR A 605 2.21 14.91 12.63
C TYR A 605 3.20 15.67 13.52
N LYS A 606 2.81 15.95 14.77
CA LYS A 606 3.62 16.56 15.82
C LYS A 606 3.83 15.53 16.92
N ASN A 607 5.03 15.47 17.49
CA ASN A 607 5.34 14.54 18.57
C ASN A 607 5.39 15.24 19.92
N ILE A 608 4.76 14.63 20.93
CA ILE A 608 4.86 15.07 22.33
C ILE A 608 6.33 15.03 22.75
N CYS A 609 6.77 16.12 23.42
CA CYS A 609 8.11 16.22 23.99
C CYS A 609 8.20 15.44 25.29
N PHE A 610 9.20 14.56 25.39
CA PHE A 610 9.49 13.79 26.60
C PHE A 610 11.00 13.64 26.81
N SER A 611 11.42 13.46 28.05
CA SER A 611 12.80 13.29 28.47
C SER A 611 12.93 12.39 29.71
N GLU A 612 14.15 12.17 30.17
CA GLU A 612 14.46 11.43 31.40
C GLU A 612 13.79 10.06 31.50
N LEU A 613 13.70 9.34 30.38
CA LEU A 613 13.13 7.99 30.34
C LEU A 613 13.96 7.03 31.19
N GLN A 614 13.29 6.38 32.17
CA GLN A 614 13.95 5.40 33.06
C GLN A 614 13.24 4.03 32.99
N PRO A 615 13.99 2.92 32.82
CA PRO A 615 15.40 2.91 32.45
C PRO A 615 15.62 3.50 31.04
N ALA A 616 16.81 4.06 30.81
CA ALA A 616 17.15 4.61 29.50
C ALA A 616 17.07 3.51 28.41
N CYS A 617 16.46 3.83 27.29
CA CYS A 617 16.25 2.90 26.19
C CYS A 617 16.80 3.49 24.87
N ALA A 618 17.76 2.81 24.25
CA ALA A 618 18.25 3.15 22.93
C ALA A 618 17.43 2.42 21.87
N LEU A 619 16.61 3.16 21.11
CA LEU A 619 15.73 2.58 20.08
C LEU A 619 16.32 2.62 18.67
N PHE A 620 17.27 3.52 18.40
CA PHE A 620 17.76 3.83 17.06
C PHE A 620 19.23 3.44 16.85
N GLY A 621 19.67 2.37 17.51
CA GLY A 621 21.05 1.89 17.45
C GLY A 621 21.45 1.34 16.07
N ALA A 622 22.77 1.32 15.83
CA ALA A 622 23.35 0.82 14.59
C ALA A 622 23.01 -0.66 14.33
N GLU A 623 22.86 -1.46 15.37
CA GLU A 623 22.53 -2.89 15.30
C GLU A 623 21.17 -3.19 14.65
N ASN A 624 20.25 -2.23 14.66
CA ASN A 624 18.91 -2.39 14.10
C ASN A 624 18.92 -2.69 12.60
N VAL A 625 19.96 -2.28 11.86
CA VAL A 625 20.06 -2.55 10.42
C VAL A 625 20.27 -4.03 10.07
N LEU A 626 20.54 -4.86 11.07
CA LEU A 626 20.61 -6.32 10.97
C LEU A 626 19.41 -7.02 11.65
N SER A 627 18.38 -6.30 12.07
CA SER A 627 17.19 -6.87 12.74
C SER A 627 16.40 -7.86 11.88
N GLY A 628 16.53 -7.78 10.57
CA GLY A 628 15.75 -8.54 9.59
C GLY A 628 14.37 -7.94 9.29
N TYR A 629 13.98 -6.86 9.97
CA TYR A 629 12.75 -6.12 9.72
C TYR A 629 13.05 -4.83 8.95
N ASN A 630 12.29 -4.57 7.90
CA ASN A 630 12.40 -3.36 7.09
C ASN A 630 11.32 -2.33 7.41
N ARG A 631 10.80 -2.36 8.63
CA ARG A 631 9.70 -1.53 9.13
C ARG A 631 9.60 -1.57 10.64
N PRO A 632 8.85 -0.64 11.28
CA PRO A 632 8.47 -0.82 12.67
C PRO A 632 7.63 -2.09 12.86
N TYR A 633 8.07 -2.95 13.79
CA TYR A 633 7.40 -4.17 14.20
C TYR A 633 7.79 -4.46 15.65
N GLY A 634 6.91 -4.14 16.58
CA GLY A 634 7.22 -4.09 18.02
C GLY A 634 8.17 -2.95 18.37
N MET A 635 9.33 -2.91 17.72
CA MET A 635 10.35 -1.87 17.81
C MET A 635 10.46 -1.07 16.51
N PRO A 636 11.15 0.10 16.50
CA PRO A 636 11.36 0.88 15.29
C PRO A 636 12.16 0.17 14.21
N ASN A 637 13.11 -0.70 14.58
CA ASN A 637 13.92 -1.56 13.71
C ASN A 637 14.72 -0.81 12.64
N LEU A 638 15.21 0.39 12.95
CA LEU A 638 16.06 1.16 12.05
C LEU A 638 17.14 1.92 12.84
N TRP A 639 18.21 2.26 12.13
CA TRP A 639 19.17 3.26 12.60
C TRP A 639 18.70 4.65 12.17
N ILE A 640 18.78 5.61 13.11
CA ILE A 640 18.57 7.04 12.84
C ILE A 640 19.81 7.78 13.35
N SER A 641 20.41 8.62 12.49
CA SER A 641 21.54 9.47 12.87
C SER A 641 21.09 10.62 13.79
N ASP A 642 22.01 11.17 14.57
CA ASP A 642 21.79 12.40 15.33
C ASP A 642 22.36 13.58 14.54
N GLY A 643 21.66 13.99 13.47
CA GLY A 643 22.08 15.05 12.56
C GLY A 643 22.62 14.55 11.23
N LYS A 644 23.13 15.52 10.39
CA LYS A 644 23.50 15.25 8.97
C LYS A 644 24.99 15.13 8.70
N TRP A 645 25.83 15.77 9.46
CA TRP A 645 27.24 15.93 9.07
C TRP A 645 28.13 14.79 9.55
N GLY A 646 29.00 14.30 8.65
CA GLY A 646 30.05 13.33 8.96
C GLY A 646 29.54 11.99 9.46
N GLN A 647 28.36 11.57 9.05
CA GLN A 647 27.73 10.32 9.52
C GLN A 647 28.31 9.11 8.78
N GLU A 648 28.63 8.08 9.53
CA GLU A 648 28.98 6.75 9.01
C GLU A 648 28.27 5.67 9.82
N LEU A 649 27.62 4.76 9.13
CA LEU A 649 27.11 3.50 9.68
C LEU A 649 28.00 2.39 9.15
N LYS A 650 28.60 1.59 10.02
CA LYS A 650 29.59 0.57 9.69
C LYS A 650 29.20 -0.78 10.28
N ILE A 651 29.32 -1.83 9.46
CA ILE A 651 29.19 -3.23 9.86
C ILE A 651 30.52 -3.92 9.57
N SER A 652 31.11 -4.55 10.60
CA SER A 652 32.31 -5.39 10.48
C SER A 652 31.92 -6.83 10.80
N PHE A 653 32.46 -7.81 10.08
CA PHE A 653 32.13 -9.23 10.23
C PHE A 653 33.35 -10.11 9.84
N SER A 654 33.29 -11.40 10.19
CA SER A 654 34.29 -12.37 9.74
C SER A 654 34.32 -12.43 8.21
N GLU A 655 35.50 -12.61 7.62
CA GLU A 655 35.63 -12.64 6.14
C GLU A 655 34.63 -13.62 5.50
N LYS A 656 33.82 -13.12 4.58
CA LYS A 656 32.76 -13.84 3.88
C LYS A 656 32.77 -13.47 2.40
N TYR A 657 32.49 -14.46 1.51
CA TYR A 657 32.18 -14.16 0.12
C TYR A 657 30.79 -13.51 0.06
N VAL A 658 30.70 -12.31 -0.51
CA VAL A 658 29.49 -11.52 -0.62
C VAL A 658 29.12 -11.42 -2.09
N GLU A 659 27.93 -11.88 -2.44
CA GLU A 659 27.37 -11.76 -3.79
C GLU A 659 26.81 -10.36 -4.03
N GLU A 660 26.00 -9.89 -3.08
CA GLU A 660 25.28 -8.61 -3.16
C GLU A 660 25.18 -7.92 -1.80
N VAL A 661 25.11 -6.60 -1.85
CA VAL A 661 24.74 -5.75 -0.72
C VAL A 661 23.48 -4.98 -1.09
N HIS A 662 22.44 -5.06 -0.25
CA HIS A 662 21.24 -4.24 -0.41
C HIS A 662 21.13 -3.23 0.75
N LEU A 663 20.85 -1.98 0.42
CA LEU A 663 20.53 -0.93 1.40
C LEU A 663 19.03 -0.66 1.36
N VAL A 664 18.40 -0.61 2.54
CA VAL A 664 16.96 -0.35 2.67
C VAL A 664 16.75 0.95 3.45
N PHE A 665 16.28 1.99 2.76
CA PHE A 665 16.04 3.31 3.34
C PHE A 665 14.58 3.50 3.76
N ASN A 666 14.34 4.48 4.64
CA ASN A 666 12.98 4.89 4.96
C ASN A 666 12.44 5.83 3.87
N THR A 667 11.26 5.51 3.35
CA THR A 667 10.55 6.27 2.32
C THR A 667 9.30 6.96 2.84
N GLU A 668 8.84 6.60 4.06
CA GLU A 668 7.65 7.17 4.71
C GLU A 668 6.38 7.17 3.83
N LEU A 669 6.27 6.21 2.89
CA LEU A 669 5.12 6.10 1.98
C LEU A 669 3.84 5.59 2.65
N GLU A 670 3.86 5.28 3.92
CA GLU A 670 2.68 5.09 4.76
C GLU A 670 1.96 6.41 5.08
N ASN A 671 2.63 7.55 4.91
CA ASN A 671 2.02 8.86 5.05
C ASN A 671 1.30 9.22 3.74
N ASP A 672 0.00 9.03 3.69
CA ASP A 672 -0.85 9.31 2.52
C ASP A 672 -0.98 10.80 2.16
N LEU A 673 -0.48 11.69 3.00
CA LEU A 673 -0.38 13.13 2.70
C LEU A 673 0.90 13.47 1.91
N ILE A 674 1.83 12.53 1.76
CA ILE A 674 3.01 12.73 0.92
C ILE A 674 2.59 12.65 -0.55
N SER A 675 2.58 13.79 -1.20
CA SER A 675 2.32 13.95 -2.63
C SER A 675 3.61 14.13 -3.46
N SER A 676 4.77 14.04 -2.80
CA SER A 676 6.09 14.23 -3.40
C SER A 676 7.12 13.31 -2.75
N GLN A 677 8.38 13.39 -3.18
CA GLN A 677 9.48 12.64 -2.58
C GLN A 677 9.59 12.93 -1.08
N SER A 678 9.58 11.88 -0.24
CA SER A 678 9.74 12.01 1.21
C SER A 678 11.08 12.67 1.58
N ALA A 679 11.03 13.58 2.54
CA ALA A 679 12.19 14.25 3.09
C ALA A 679 13.22 13.29 3.73
N LYS A 680 12.78 12.11 4.18
CA LYS A 680 13.63 11.12 4.88
C LYS A 680 14.48 10.27 3.95
N VAL A 681 14.13 10.19 2.65
CA VAL A 681 14.89 9.38 1.69
C VAL A 681 16.31 9.93 1.55
N ILE A 682 17.31 9.07 1.72
CA ILE A 682 18.72 9.41 1.52
C ILE A 682 18.97 9.55 0.03
N ARG A 683 19.31 10.77 -0.42
CA ARG A 683 19.56 11.15 -1.80
C ARG A 683 20.98 10.82 -2.24
N ASP A 684 21.94 11.25 -1.43
CA ASP A 684 23.37 11.16 -1.74
C ASP A 684 24.09 10.43 -0.61
N TYR A 685 24.90 9.44 -0.97
CA TYR A 685 25.71 8.67 -0.02
C TYR A 685 26.87 7.97 -0.74
N ASP A 686 27.87 7.52 0.04
CA ASP A 686 28.88 6.59 -0.41
C ASP A 686 28.70 5.25 0.25
N LEU A 687 28.69 4.16 -0.54
CA LEU A 687 28.80 2.78 -0.06
C LEU A 687 30.28 2.39 -0.06
N VAL A 688 30.78 1.95 1.09
CA VAL A 688 32.17 1.51 1.27
C VAL A 688 32.20 0.01 1.49
N LEU A 689 32.84 -0.71 0.58
CA LEU A 689 33.06 -2.16 0.64
C LEU A 689 34.46 -2.46 1.15
N LYS A 690 34.61 -3.11 2.31
CA LYS A 690 35.88 -3.42 2.97
C LYS A 690 36.23 -4.89 2.81
N GLY A 691 37.42 -5.17 2.28
CA GLY A 691 38.00 -6.49 2.07
C GLY A 691 39.50 -6.37 1.94
N GLU A 692 40.12 -7.18 1.08
CA GLU A 692 41.55 -7.06 0.75
C GLU A 692 41.91 -5.63 0.28
N ARG A 693 40.99 -4.98 -0.44
CA ARG A 693 41.01 -3.56 -0.79
C ARG A 693 39.71 -2.89 -0.41
N GLU A 694 39.78 -1.63 -0.02
CA GLU A 694 38.61 -0.78 0.17
C GLU A 694 38.14 -0.22 -1.19
N GLU A 695 36.84 -0.27 -1.42
CA GLU A 695 36.19 0.31 -2.60
C GLU A 695 35.09 1.24 -2.14
N VAL A 696 35.03 2.43 -2.74
CA VAL A 696 34.00 3.43 -2.47
C VAL A 696 33.14 3.58 -3.71
N ILE A 697 31.85 3.35 -3.57
CA ILE A 697 30.84 3.49 -4.63
C ILE A 697 29.98 4.72 -4.29
N PRO A 698 30.20 5.85 -4.97
CA PRO A 698 29.39 7.06 -4.77
C PRO A 698 28.02 6.89 -5.43
N VAL A 699 26.96 7.18 -4.69
CA VAL A 699 25.58 7.23 -5.18
C VAL A 699 25.07 8.65 -5.02
N ARG A 700 24.49 9.20 -6.08
CA ARG A 700 23.97 10.58 -6.12
C ARG A 700 22.58 10.57 -6.76
N GLY A 701 21.67 11.38 -6.20
CA GLY A 701 20.31 11.49 -6.72
C GLY A 701 19.44 10.24 -6.51
N ASN A 702 19.75 9.42 -5.50
CA ASN A 702 18.91 8.27 -5.17
C ASN A 702 17.51 8.73 -4.72
N TYR A 703 16.48 8.05 -5.18
CA TYR A 703 15.11 8.20 -4.73
C TYR A 703 14.47 6.86 -4.31
N GLY A 704 15.20 5.76 -4.54
CA GLY A 704 14.70 4.41 -4.26
C GLY A 704 14.81 4.02 -2.80
N ARG A 705 13.90 3.16 -2.37
CA ARG A 705 13.95 2.53 -1.05
C ARG A 705 15.06 1.48 -0.97
N VAL A 706 15.12 0.58 -1.94
CA VAL A 706 16.10 -0.50 -1.97
C VAL A 706 17.13 -0.26 -3.06
N ASN A 707 18.40 -0.17 -2.66
CA ASN A 707 19.52 -0.05 -3.57
C ASN A 707 20.34 -1.34 -3.53
N ARG A 708 20.56 -1.96 -4.69
CA ARG A 708 21.23 -3.26 -4.84
C ARG A 708 22.58 -3.09 -5.52
N PHE A 709 23.62 -3.69 -4.92
CA PHE A 709 25.00 -3.62 -5.40
C PHE A 709 25.56 -5.02 -5.57
N ALA A 710 25.91 -5.38 -6.80
CA ALA A 710 26.65 -6.60 -7.07
C ALA A 710 28.09 -6.46 -6.54
N VAL A 711 28.59 -7.45 -5.82
CA VAL A 711 29.91 -7.44 -5.16
C VAL A 711 30.80 -8.55 -5.71
N GLY A 712 30.43 -9.82 -5.61
CA GLY A 712 31.12 -10.97 -6.17
C GLY A 712 32.54 -11.20 -5.62
N ARG A 713 32.82 -10.81 -4.36
CA ARG A 713 34.13 -10.97 -3.72
C ARG A 713 34.04 -11.11 -2.20
N LYS A 714 35.18 -11.44 -1.56
CA LYS A 714 35.27 -11.50 -0.12
C LYS A 714 35.31 -10.10 0.51
N LEU A 715 34.51 -9.91 1.57
CA LEU A 715 34.49 -8.71 2.38
C LEU A 715 34.66 -9.06 3.86
N THR A 716 35.13 -8.06 4.62
CA THR A 716 35.20 -8.05 6.09
C THR A 716 34.34 -6.95 6.70
N GLY A 717 33.70 -6.13 5.86
CA GLY A 717 32.82 -5.07 6.32
C GLY A 717 32.19 -4.26 5.21
N VAL A 718 31.14 -3.54 5.60
CA VAL A 718 30.40 -2.59 4.75
C VAL A 718 30.19 -1.33 5.56
N ALA A 719 30.34 -0.15 4.95
CA ALA A 719 29.93 1.10 5.57
C ALA A 719 29.08 1.94 4.62
N VAL A 720 28.15 2.70 5.19
CA VAL A 720 27.32 3.68 4.48
C VAL A 720 27.62 5.06 5.04
N ARG A 721 28.00 6.00 4.17
CA ARG A 721 28.28 7.40 4.52
C ARG A 721 27.27 8.30 3.85
N PRO A 722 26.09 8.50 4.47
CA PRO A 722 25.07 9.40 3.93
C PRO A 722 25.57 10.86 4.00
N SER A 723 25.26 11.64 2.97
CA SER A 723 25.65 13.06 2.89
C SER A 723 24.47 13.99 2.72
N GLU A 724 23.39 13.57 2.02
CA GLU A 724 22.20 14.38 1.79
C GLU A 724 20.94 13.54 1.73
N ASN A 725 19.82 14.13 2.15
CA ASN A 725 18.46 13.63 1.94
C ASN A 725 17.58 14.72 1.31
N TYR A 726 16.30 14.44 1.07
CA TYR A 726 15.38 15.39 0.44
C TYR A 726 14.81 16.46 1.39
N GLY A 727 15.38 16.67 2.56
CA GLY A 727 15.02 17.75 3.50
C GLY A 727 14.89 17.35 4.97
N GLY A 728 14.97 16.05 5.30
CA GLY A 728 14.92 15.56 6.68
C GLY A 728 16.12 16.01 7.53
N LYS A 729 15.96 16.07 8.85
CA LYS A 729 17.03 16.45 9.81
C LYS A 729 18.06 15.33 10.00
N ASN A 730 17.66 14.09 9.86
CA ASN A 730 18.42 12.88 10.17
C ASN A 730 18.49 11.95 8.97
N PHE A 731 19.38 10.97 9.00
CA PHE A 731 19.41 9.84 8.07
C PHE A 731 18.76 8.62 8.71
N GLU A 732 17.93 7.89 7.96
CA GLU A 732 17.17 6.75 8.43
C GLU A 732 17.40 5.52 7.54
N ILE A 733 17.95 4.43 8.13
CA ILE A 733 18.27 3.17 7.42
C ILE A 733 17.64 2.00 8.17
N TYR A 734 16.76 1.26 7.48
CA TYR A 734 16.16 0.02 8.01
C TYR A 734 17.10 -1.17 7.89
N GLY A 735 17.82 -1.31 6.78
CA GLY A 735 18.60 -2.51 6.56
C GLY A 735 19.87 -2.31 5.74
N VAL A 736 20.91 -3.05 6.11
CA VAL A 736 22.10 -3.31 5.30
C VAL A 736 22.21 -4.81 5.17
N LYS A 737 21.69 -5.34 4.06
CA LYS A 737 21.58 -6.78 3.80
C LYS A 737 22.83 -7.25 3.04
N ILE A 738 23.46 -8.32 3.50
CA ILE A 738 24.75 -8.82 3.00
C ILE A 738 24.59 -10.31 2.62
N TYR A 739 24.49 -10.58 1.33
CA TYR A 739 24.23 -11.91 0.77
C TYR A 739 25.45 -12.63 0.29
#